data_89907e6cde0f049fa254fdb425070a34
#
_entry.id   89907e6cde0f049fa254fdb425070a34
#
_cell.length_a   1.000
_cell.length_b   1.000
_cell.length_c   1.000
_cell.angle_alpha   90.00
_cell.angle_beta   90.00
_cell.angle_gamma   90.00
#
_symmetry.space_group_name_H-M   'P 1'
#
loop_
_entity.id
_entity.type
_entity.pdbx_description
1 polymer ?
#
loop_
_entity_poly.entity_id
_entity_poly.type
_entity_poly.pdbx_seq_one_letter_code
_entity_poly.pdbx_strand_id
1 'polypeptide(L)'
;MRAVVESVMGMYDSLVSFAASRMKMQMRDLCRLETQRSEFTFVATNGDLVTYLKVDGILDALGADQYAEQLERFRLLFNTMLREGRHEIHWVFGRSPTHTKLLLESAYGASLKTAERCGLDTSFIEGLLEERQKLMLPKVCAETSILVFVTRLAGLSPHERKEGLKATSARRAASGLGGLIGAPYNQDLFIGVEQLSVQHEAAIRQLLNDLRQYPLSLEVSPVECHDAVREVRQFVDPAGTSPHWRPRLPGDPVSVRAEPLDRVRGVDNFYHAPLSQQIFRRVPAIDETASELVHCAGRWHATVAIDVGPETTFPWSALFRSIPLHIEWRYSLTIIGGHQFLRGRLARNESMARLLRATMGNNDAFMRSVDVLQALVNEGGENLSAARIAITVSTSTRELALSHLAEVSRALQGWGNCDVVVEQGDATEAMVSTLPGMDQGTLGTALVCPNTQLSYFLPSTRPASAWSEGGVVFRTLDGKLYPYSPGSRQQQSWIDLVFGPSGGGKSVQLNSLNLATLLTPGLSEVPKIGIIDIGPSSAGFVDLARDLLPPNLRDLAVSVKLQNDKRFAHNPFDTLLGLTYPTPPEKGFLVNFLSLLFTPASAPDAWEMLPELCGVLVDEAYRYYGTFKPKPYQPGVEPAIDKLLQDYPTWMPSNGDLPWFEIVSNLMRAGNFIAAGRAQRHAVPRLKELSGILQGSKIIRDTYGTYTPPNSSTTLIELAQMMIQSVVDDFPILAYPTAFNPSAARIVSLDLAEVAKGSGPQGLKNTALMYLLARQMLVKELFIDEEDCAQFPEPARSYHIANVRKLQTVPKRLSYDELHRTGGVPPVKKQLEQDGREVRKRGIQLTLASQSHHDFSKTLVDLATNFWVLLAPNKSVQDELRQLLGLSQAAYQALKDDVRGAGPNGASFLLWSRTKRGNFAVPLMNSLGPIELWTLSTTVEDNFVRQSVFRALGRKKGTMALAKLYPTGSIVGVIDDMLARQPDRPKDALLEEIITKVCEFGSQFAA
;
A
#
# COMPACT_ATOMS: atom_id res chain seq x y z
N MET A 1 26.01 -35.76 60.89
CA MET A 1 24.97 -34.92 60.31
C MET A 1 25.23 -34.64 58.85
N ARG A 2 26.41 -34.19 58.39
CA ARG A 2 26.71 -33.94 56.98
C ARG A 2 26.54 -35.16 56.08
N ALA A 3 27.03 -36.31 56.42
CA ALA A 3 26.90 -37.57 55.67
C ALA A 3 25.44 -38.05 55.53
N VAL A 4 24.61 -37.77 56.52
CA VAL A 4 23.14 -38.09 56.46
C VAL A 4 22.42 -37.14 55.52
N VAL A 5 22.79 -35.86 55.53
CA VAL A 5 22.21 -34.84 54.60
C VAL A 5 22.63 -35.14 53.16
N GLU A 6 23.88 -35.51 52.94
CA GLU A 6 24.38 -35.89 51.62
C GLU A 6 23.71 -37.19 51.11
N SER A 7 23.47 -38.15 51.98
CA SER A 7 22.75 -39.39 51.63
C SER A 7 21.28 -39.12 51.31
N VAL A 8 20.60 -38.23 52.05
CA VAL A 8 19.21 -37.86 51.79
C VAL A 8 19.07 -37.04 50.52
N MET A 9 20.02 -36.11 50.26
CA MET A 9 20.09 -35.38 49.00
C MET A 9 20.35 -36.29 47.80
N GLY A 10 21.27 -37.23 47.92
CA GLY A 10 21.53 -38.22 46.86
C GLY A 10 20.34 -39.13 46.58
N MET A 11 19.56 -39.48 47.62
CA MET A 11 18.33 -40.26 47.43
C MET A 11 17.22 -39.43 46.78
N TYR A 12 17.10 -38.15 47.12
CA TYR A 12 16.17 -37.21 46.52
C TYR A 12 16.53 -36.98 45.03
N ASP A 13 17.83 -36.74 44.71
CA ASP A 13 18.31 -36.57 43.33
C ASP A 13 18.10 -37.86 42.50
N SER A 14 18.27 -39.03 43.10
CA SER A 14 18.00 -40.33 42.45
C SER A 14 16.50 -40.53 42.19
N LEU A 15 15.62 -40.07 43.08
CA LEU A 15 14.19 -40.10 42.92
C LEU A 15 13.68 -39.11 41.88
N VAL A 16 14.25 -37.93 41.88
CA VAL A 16 13.96 -36.88 40.87
C VAL A 16 14.47 -37.32 39.51
N SER A 17 15.68 -37.85 39.39
CA SER A 17 16.22 -38.41 38.15
C SER A 17 15.42 -39.61 37.64
N PHE A 18 14.93 -40.46 38.52
CA PHE A 18 14.08 -41.58 38.15
C PHE A 18 12.68 -41.11 37.70
N ALA A 19 12.09 -40.14 38.37
CA ALA A 19 10.84 -39.53 37.96
C ALA A 19 11.01 -38.79 36.61
N ALA A 20 12.03 -37.98 36.45
CA ALA A 20 12.35 -37.27 35.21
C ALA A 20 12.65 -38.20 34.03
N SER A 21 13.32 -39.36 34.26
CA SER A 21 13.55 -40.35 33.21
C SER A 21 12.28 -41.05 32.70
N ARG A 22 11.23 -41.04 33.49
CA ARG A 22 9.91 -41.55 33.12
C ARG A 22 8.94 -40.50 32.61
N MET A 23 9.22 -39.22 32.86
CA MET A 23 8.48 -38.07 32.34
C MET A 23 9.15 -37.52 31.08
N LYS A 24 9.57 -38.37 30.12
CA LYS A 24 10.08 -37.89 28.84
C LYS A 24 8.95 -37.16 28.09
N MET A 25 8.96 -35.86 28.12
CA MET A 25 8.07 -35.05 27.27
C MET A 25 8.47 -35.22 25.80
N GLN A 26 7.51 -35.54 24.95
CA GLN A 26 7.67 -35.55 23.52
C GLN A 26 7.22 -34.20 22.97
N MET A 27 7.75 -33.79 21.82
CA MET A 27 7.27 -32.56 21.14
C MET A 27 5.75 -32.56 20.90
N ARG A 28 5.12 -33.73 20.86
CA ARG A 28 3.67 -33.88 20.79
C ARG A 28 3.00 -33.34 22.04
N ASP A 29 3.56 -33.52 23.22
CA ASP A 29 2.98 -33.09 24.48
C ASP A 29 3.00 -31.55 24.61
N LEU A 30 3.97 -30.91 23.98
CA LEU A 30 4.08 -29.45 23.91
C LEU A 30 3.22 -28.83 22.78
N CYS A 31 2.84 -29.62 21.76
CA CYS A 31 1.99 -29.17 20.66
C CYS A 31 0.53 -29.40 21.00
N ARG A 32 -0.20 -28.34 21.31
CA ARG A 32 -1.62 -28.42 21.64
C ARG A 32 -2.51 -28.87 20.47
N LEU A 33 -2.10 -28.61 19.21
CA LEU A 33 -2.89 -28.88 18.02
C LEU A 33 -2.91 -30.36 17.66
N GLU A 34 -4.08 -30.97 17.54
CA GLU A 34 -4.24 -32.37 17.14
C GLU A 34 -4.68 -32.51 15.68
N THR A 35 -5.80 -31.88 15.30
CA THR A 35 -6.36 -32.04 13.95
C THR A 35 -7.27 -30.87 13.57
N GLN A 36 -7.62 -30.77 12.29
CA GLN A 36 -8.59 -29.80 11.76
C GLN A 36 -10.03 -30.27 12.02
N ARG A 37 -10.89 -29.35 12.47
CA ARG A 37 -12.35 -29.57 12.61
C ARG A 37 -13.14 -28.93 11.47
N SER A 38 -12.77 -27.71 11.11
CA SER A 38 -13.34 -26.93 9.99
C SER A 38 -12.24 -26.12 9.33
N GLU A 39 -12.55 -25.36 8.31
CA GLU A 39 -11.60 -24.51 7.59
C GLU A 39 -10.75 -23.61 8.49
N PHE A 40 -11.34 -23.08 9.58
CA PHE A 40 -10.71 -22.13 10.51
C PHE A 40 -10.50 -22.64 11.92
N THR A 41 -10.90 -23.88 12.23
CA THR A 41 -10.92 -24.39 13.62
C THR A 41 -10.17 -25.71 13.74
N PHE A 42 -9.24 -25.75 14.68
CA PHE A 42 -8.57 -26.99 15.14
C PHE A 42 -9.26 -27.58 16.35
N VAL A 43 -9.04 -28.87 16.55
CA VAL A 43 -9.24 -29.55 17.82
C VAL A 43 -7.89 -29.74 18.48
N ALA A 44 -7.79 -29.37 19.74
CA ALA A 44 -6.61 -29.59 20.55
C ALA A 44 -6.54 -31.06 21.07
N THR A 45 -5.34 -31.48 21.49
CA THR A 45 -5.10 -32.83 22.06
C THR A 45 -6.01 -33.17 23.26
N ASN A 46 -6.45 -32.18 24.02
CA ASN A 46 -7.37 -32.28 25.16
C ASN A 46 -8.85 -32.11 24.78
N GLY A 47 -9.16 -31.94 23.48
CA GLY A 47 -10.52 -31.76 22.96
C GLY A 47 -11.03 -30.33 22.98
N ASP A 48 -10.23 -29.34 23.37
CA ASP A 48 -10.55 -27.94 23.25
C ASP A 48 -10.62 -27.53 21.76
N LEU A 49 -11.32 -26.44 21.45
CA LEU A 49 -11.36 -25.87 20.09
C LEU A 49 -10.52 -24.61 20.01
N VAL A 50 -9.77 -24.50 18.91
CA VAL A 50 -8.77 -23.46 18.71
C VAL A 50 -8.97 -22.79 17.35
N THR A 51 -9.13 -21.47 17.34
CA THR A 51 -9.20 -20.66 16.10
C THR A 51 -8.15 -19.55 16.12
N TYR A 52 -7.47 -19.37 14.99
CA TYR A 52 -6.47 -18.34 14.78
C TYR A 52 -7.07 -17.13 14.08
N LEU A 53 -6.81 -15.96 14.62
CA LEU A 53 -7.21 -14.67 14.06
C LEU A 53 -5.95 -13.84 13.77
N LYS A 54 -5.77 -13.42 12.53
CA LYS A 54 -4.73 -12.46 12.18
C LYS A 54 -5.22 -11.06 12.54
N VAL A 55 -4.40 -10.31 13.26
CA VAL A 55 -4.67 -8.93 13.68
C VAL A 55 -3.71 -8.00 12.95
N ASP A 56 -4.18 -7.35 11.89
CA ASP A 56 -3.33 -6.44 11.11
C ASP A 56 -3.11 -5.09 11.81
N GLY A 57 -4.03 -4.71 12.72
CA GLY A 57 -3.96 -3.48 13.51
C GLY A 57 -5.13 -2.54 13.27
N ILE A 58 -4.89 -1.24 13.34
CA ILE A 58 -5.90 -0.17 13.19
C ILE A 58 -5.58 0.65 11.94
N LEU A 59 -6.60 0.95 11.12
CA LEU A 59 -6.40 1.73 9.88
C LEU A 59 -6.11 3.20 10.16
N ASP A 60 -6.86 3.82 11.09
CA ASP A 60 -6.71 5.23 11.42
C ASP A 60 -5.62 5.47 12.48
N ALA A 61 -5.09 6.69 12.55
CA ALA A 61 -4.19 7.08 13.62
C ALA A 61 -4.90 7.03 14.97
N LEU A 62 -4.25 6.41 15.97
CA LEU A 62 -4.81 6.22 17.30
C LEU A 62 -4.33 7.33 18.26
N GLY A 63 -5.27 8.09 18.81
CA GLY A 63 -5.00 9.12 19.82
C GLY A 63 -5.19 8.62 21.26
N ALA A 64 -4.82 9.45 22.23
CA ALA A 64 -4.94 9.11 23.65
C ALA A 64 -6.39 8.85 24.07
N ASP A 65 -7.33 9.67 23.65
CA ASP A 65 -8.75 9.53 23.99
C ASP A 65 -9.35 8.24 23.39
N GLN A 66 -9.07 8.00 22.12
CA GLN A 66 -9.50 6.77 21.42
C GLN A 66 -8.86 5.52 22.04
N TYR A 67 -7.60 5.60 22.46
CA TYR A 67 -6.94 4.51 23.15
C TYR A 67 -7.61 4.22 24.50
N ALA A 68 -7.99 5.26 25.26
CA ALA A 68 -8.73 5.07 26.52
C ALA A 68 -10.10 4.39 26.29
N GLU A 69 -10.83 4.78 25.24
CA GLU A 69 -12.09 4.11 24.84
C GLU A 69 -11.87 2.65 24.43
N GLN A 70 -10.76 2.34 23.74
CA GLN A 70 -10.39 0.97 23.39
C GLN A 70 -10.11 0.12 24.63
N LEU A 71 -9.33 0.65 25.57
CA LEU A 71 -9.04 -0.05 26.84
C LEU A 71 -10.32 -0.42 27.58
N GLU A 72 -11.26 0.52 27.68
CA GLU A 72 -12.57 0.27 28.32
C GLU A 72 -13.37 -0.79 27.56
N ARG A 73 -13.37 -0.77 26.23
CA ARG A 73 -14.06 -1.79 25.44
C ARG A 73 -13.42 -3.18 25.61
N PHE A 74 -12.09 -3.25 25.65
CA PHE A 74 -11.41 -4.52 25.96
C PHE A 74 -11.77 -5.04 27.36
N ARG A 75 -11.83 -4.16 28.36
CA ARG A 75 -12.26 -4.53 29.71
C ARG A 75 -13.65 -5.16 29.68
N LEU A 76 -14.62 -4.54 29.01
CA LEU A 76 -15.98 -5.05 28.86
C LEU A 76 -16.02 -6.38 28.11
N LEU A 77 -15.23 -6.52 27.04
CA LEU A 77 -15.10 -7.75 26.26
C LEU A 77 -14.59 -8.91 27.14
N PHE A 78 -13.53 -8.67 27.91
CA PHE A 78 -12.96 -9.66 28.82
C PHE A 78 -13.92 -10.01 29.95
N ASN A 79 -14.62 -9.02 30.51
CA ASN A 79 -15.64 -9.25 31.53
C ASN A 79 -16.76 -10.16 31.04
N THR A 80 -17.09 -10.10 29.76
CA THR A 80 -18.13 -10.93 29.15
C THR A 80 -17.59 -12.31 28.76
N MET A 81 -16.50 -12.38 28.02
CA MET A 81 -16.03 -13.63 27.42
C MET A 81 -15.26 -14.52 28.39
N LEU A 82 -14.50 -13.95 29.32
CA LEU A 82 -13.61 -14.69 30.19
C LEU A 82 -14.21 -15.02 31.55
N ARG A 83 -15.39 -14.48 31.90
CA ARG A 83 -16.00 -14.56 33.22
C ARG A 83 -16.12 -15.99 33.76
N GLU A 84 -16.55 -16.94 32.93
CA GLU A 84 -16.86 -18.31 33.35
C GLU A 84 -15.68 -19.28 33.16
N GLY A 85 -14.53 -18.79 32.65
CA GLY A 85 -13.35 -19.62 32.37
C GLY A 85 -13.54 -20.62 31.24
N ARG A 86 -14.59 -20.41 30.41
CA ARG A 86 -14.85 -21.23 29.21
C ARG A 86 -13.90 -20.97 28.10
N HIS A 87 -13.37 -19.74 28.03
CA HIS A 87 -12.52 -19.27 26.95
C HIS A 87 -11.14 -18.85 27.46
N GLU A 88 -10.17 -18.92 26.55
CA GLU A 88 -8.80 -18.48 26.74
C GLU A 88 -8.38 -17.71 25.51
N ILE A 89 -7.61 -16.65 25.71
CA ILE A 89 -7.03 -15.85 24.64
C ILE A 89 -5.52 -15.97 24.73
N HIS A 90 -4.88 -16.30 23.61
CA HIS A 90 -3.44 -16.27 23.48
C HIS A 90 -3.07 -15.31 22.34
N TRP A 91 -2.55 -14.15 22.68
CA TRP A 91 -2.17 -13.14 21.70
C TRP A 91 -0.65 -13.11 21.54
N VAL A 92 -0.19 -13.41 20.34
CA VAL A 92 1.22 -13.44 19.98
C VAL A 92 1.52 -12.33 19.00
N PHE A 93 2.52 -11.52 19.33
CA PHE A 93 3.06 -10.50 18.43
C PHE A 93 4.53 -10.80 18.16
N GLY A 94 4.91 -10.89 16.90
CA GLY A 94 6.28 -11.13 16.47
C GLY A 94 6.83 -10.01 15.62
N ARG A 95 8.12 -9.73 15.77
CA ARG A 95 8.89 -8.81 14.96
C ARG A 95 10.14 -9.52 14.41
N SER A 96 10.26 -9.58 13.06
CA SER A 96 11.30 -10.38 12.42
C SER A 96 12.03 -9.62 11.32
N PRO A 97 13.27 -9.17 11.56
CA PRO A 97 14.15 -8.64 10.52
C PRO A 97 14.42 -9.65 9.40
N THR A 98 14.50 -10.94 9.74
CA THR A 98 14.70 -12.02 8.76
C THR A 98 13.52 -12.12 7.79
N HIS A 99 12.30 -12.08 8.28
CA HIS A 99 11.09 -12.10 7.46
C HIS A 99 10.95 -10.82 6.61
N THR A 100 11.42 -9.68 7.13
CA THR A 100 11.42 -8.40 6.40
C THR A 100 12.13 -8.52 5.06
N LYS A 101 13.31 -9.15 5.04
CA LYS A 101 14.08 -9.36 3.83
C LYS A 101 13.29 -10.16 2.79
N LEU A 102 12.68 -11.26 3.23
CA LEU A 102 11.87 -12.13 2.35
C LEU A 102 10.65 -11.40 1.77
N LEU A 103 9.96 -10.57 2.55
CA LEU A 103 8.82 -9.78 2.07
C LEU A 103 9.24 -8.74 1.03
N LEU A 104 10.33 -8.03 1.27
CA LEU A 104 10.86 -7.05 0.30
C LEU A 104 11.33 -7.74 -0.99
N GLU A 105 12.04 -8.87 -0.89
CA GLU A 105 12.47 -9.66 -2.05
C GLU A 105 11.28 -10.16 -2.87
N SER A 106 10.21 -10.59 -2.21
CA SER A 106 8.98 -11.01 -2.88
C SER A 106 8.30 -9.86 -3.63
N ALA A 107 8.13 -8.70 -2.96
CA ALA A 107 7.50 -7.51 -3.55
C ALA A 107 8.32 -7.00 -4.76
N TYR A 108 9.62 -6.89 -4.60
CA TYR A 108 10.51 -6.40 -5.67
C TYR A 108 10.71 -7.42 -6.79
N GLY A 109 10.74 -8.70 -6.47
CA GLY A 109 10.79 -9.78 -7.47
C GLY A 109 9.57 -9.79 -8.40
N ALA A 110 8.40 -9.44 -7.90
CA ALA A 110 7.20 -9.29 -8.73
C ALA A 110 7.31 -8.12 -9.71
N SER A 111 7.88 -6.98 -9.26
CA SER A 111 8.16 -5.82 -10.11
C SER A 111 9.23 -6.11 -11.17
N LEU A 112 10.28 -6.86 -10.81
CA LEU A 112 11.33 -7.27 -11.74
C LEU A 112 10.80 -8.19 -12.85
N LYS A 113 9.93 -9.15 -12.53
CA LYS A 113 9.24 -9.98 -13.52
C LYS A 113 8.37 -9.17 -14.47
N THR A 114 7.75 -8.09 -13.99
CA THR A 114 7.00 -7.17 -14.86
C THR A 114 7.95 -6.43 -15.81
N ALA A 115 9.08 -5.94 -15.31
CA ALA A 115 10.09 -5.30 -16.13
C ALA A 115 10.57 -6.22 -17.27
N GLU A 116 10.85 -7.47 -16.96
CA GLU A 116 11.23 -8.50 -17.94
C GLU A 116 10.16 -8.71 -19.02
N ARG A 117 8.89 -8.88 -18.61
CA ARG A 117 7.76 -9.05 -19.54
C ARG A 117 7.53 -7.85 -20.45
N CYS A 118 7.71 -6.64 -19.91
CA CYS A 118 7.60 -5.39 -20.66
C CYS A 118 8.82 -5.09 -21.53
N GLY A 119 9.86 -5.92 -21.48
CA GLY A 119 11.11 -5.73 -22.23
C GLY A 119 11.97 -4.57 -21.73
N LEU A 120 11.86 -4.21 -20.44
CA LEU A 120 12.67 -3.14 -19.84
C LEU A 120 14.06 -3.67 -19.45
N ASP A 121 15.04 -2.76 -19.30
CA ASP A 121 16.38 -3.10 -18.80
C ASP A 121 16.32 -3.60 -17.34
N THR A 122 16.26 -4.91 -17.17
CA THR A 122 16.16 -5.55 -15.87
C THR A 122 17.38 -5.33 -15.00
N SER A 123 18.57 -5.19 -15.58
CA SER A 123 19.80 -5.02 -14.81
C SER A 123 19.86 -3.67 -14.06
N PHE A 124 19.33 -2.62 -14.66
CA PHE A 124 19.23 -1.32 -14.00
C PHE A 124 18.14 -1.31 -12.93
N ILE A 125 16.99 -1.91 -13.23
CA ILE A 125 15.87 -2.01 -12.27
C ILE A 125 16.26 -2.85 -11.05
N GLU A 126 16.97 -3.97 -11.26
CA GLU A 126 17.49 -4.81 -10.18
C GLU A 126 18.40 -4.00 -9.24
N GLY A 127 19.37 -3.26 -9.81
CA GLY A 127 20.25 -2.38 -9.03
C GLY A 127 19.50 -1.31 -8.23
N LEU A 128 18.46 -0.70 -8.82
CA LEU A 128 17.59 0.27 -8.15
C LEU A 128 16.83 -0.36 -6.99
N LEU A 129 16.22 -1.52 -7.20
CA LEU A 129 15.44 -2.23 -6.17
C LEU A 129 16.33 -2.78 -5.04
N GLU A 130 17.52 -3.30 -5.37
CA GLU A 130 18.52 -3.72 -4.37
C GLU A 130 18.98 -2.56 -3.49
N GLU A 131 19.27 -1.39 -4.10
CA GLU A 131 19.66 -0.21 -3.36
C GLU A 131 18.55 0.25 -2.40
N ARG A 132 17.30 0.27 -2.90
CA ARG A 132 16.12 0.56 -2.08
C ARG A 132 15.95 -0.43 -0.93
N GLN A 133 16.14 -1.71 -1.19
CA GLN A 133 16.09 -2.75 -0.16
C GLN A 133 17.18 -2.55 0.90
N LYS A 134 18.43 -2.30 0.50
CA LYS A 134 19.54 -2.01 1.41
C LYS A 134 19.27 -0.78 2.29
N LEU A 135 18.64 0.25 1.75
CA LEU A 135 18.27 1.45 2.49
C LEU A 135 17.13 1.18 3.50
N MET A 136 16.18 0.33 3.12
CA MET A 136 15.00 0.06 3.94
C MET A 136 15.26 -0.94 5.07
N LEU A 137 16.02 -2.00 4.82
CA LEU A 137 16.26 -3.08 5.81
C LEU A 137 16.63 -2.61 7.21
N PRO A 138 17.53 -1.62 7.42
CA PRO A 138 17.84 -1.15 8.78
C PRO A 138 16.75 -0.28 9.42
N LYS A 139 15.73 0.11 8.67
CA LYS A 139 14.68 1.06 9.09
C LYS A 139 13.29 0.42 9.20
N VAL A 140 13.14 -0.84 8.78
CA VAL A 140 11.84 -1.53 8.77
C VAL A 140 11.93 -2.92 9.35
N CYS A 141 10.82 -3.39 9.89
CA CYS A 141 10.69 -4.75 10.37
C CYS A 141 9.31 -5.31 10.06
N ALA A 142 9.26 -6.56 9.61
CA ALA A 142 8.01 -7.28 9.43
C ALA A 142 7.39 -7.61 10.78
N GLU A 143 6.10 -7.41 10.88
CA GLU A 143 5.31 -7.66 12.09
C GLU A 143 4.25 -8.73 11.79
N THR A 144 4.09 -9.66 12.71
CA THR A 144 3.03 -10.67 12.69
C THR A 144 2.29 -10.62 14.01
N SER A 145 0.97 -10.46 13.96
CA SER A 145 0.13 -10.44 15.17
C SER A 145 -1.01 -11.44 15.01
N ILE A 146 -1.04 -12.44 15.91
CA ILE A 146 -2.00 -13.54 15.87
C ILE A 146 -2.67 -13.64 17.23
N LEU A 147 -3.99 -13.53 17.24
CA LEU A 147 -4.83 -13.80 18.38
C LEU A 147 -5.41 -15.21 18.23
N VAL A 148 -5.08 -16.10 19.15
CA VAL A 148 -5.61 -17.47 19.21
C VAL A 148 -6.71 -17.49 20.24
N PHE A 149 -7.91 -17.90 19.82
CA PHE A 149 -9.07 -18.03 20.70
C PHE A 149 -9.36 -19.50 20.96
N VAL A 150 -9.43 -19.85 22.23
CA VAL A 150 -9.62 -21.22 22.67
C VAL A 150 -10.93 -21.34 23.44
N THR A 151 -11.72 -22.35 23.09
CA THR A 151 -12.91 -22.74 23.86
C THR A 151 -12.67 -24.08 24.53
N ARG A 152 -12.69 -24.08 25.84
CA ARG A 152 -12.32 -25.23 26.64
C ARG A 152 -13.45 -26.26 26.71
N LEU A 153 -13.13 -27.54 26.52
CA LEU A 153 -14.05 -28.67 26.75
C LEU A 153 -14.54 -28.70 28.19
N ALA A 154 -13.68 -28.28 29.13
CA ALA A 154 -14.04 -28.16 30.53
C ALA A 154 -15.13 -27.11 30.82
N GLY A 155 -15.35 -26.16 29.89
CA GLY A 155 -16.42 -25.17 29.98
C GLY A 155 -17.84 -25.71 29.72
N LEU A 156 -17.99 -26.91 29.16
CA LEU A 156 -19.27 -27.60 29.04
C LEU A 156 -19.78 -28.04 30.40
N SER A 157 -21.09 -28.10 30.55
CA SER A 157 -21.66 -28.72 31.74
C SER A 157 -21.23 -30.21 31.87
N PRO A 158 -21.14 -30.77 33.07
CA PRO A 158 -20.77 -32.20 33.26
C PRO A 158 -21.60 -33.15 32.42
N HIS A 159 -22.90 -32.86 32.25
CA HIS A 159 -23.82 -33.66 31.43
C HIS A 159 -23.47 -33.57 29.93
N GLU A 160 -23.36 -32.36 29.37
CA GLU A 160 -23.03 -32.15 27.95
C GLU A 160 -21.67 -32.75 27.60
N ARG A 161 -20.68 -32.59 28.47
CA ARG A 161 -19.34 -33.16 28.30
C ARG A 161 -19.39 -34.69 28.26
N LYS A 162 -20.10 -35.30 29.17
CA LYS A 162 -20.24 -36.76 29.23
C LYS A 162 -20.96 -37.32 28.00
N GLU A 163 -22.07 -36.69 27.60
CA GLU A 163 -22.82 -37.05 26.39
C GLU A 163 -21.99 -36.87 25.13
N GLY A 164 -21.31 -35.75 25.00
CA GLY A 164 -20.43 -35.45 23.86
C GLY A 164 -19.28 -36.45 23.73
N LEU A 165 -18.58 -36.76 24.81
CA LEU A 165 -17.51 -37.78 24.84
C LEU A 165 -18.05 -39.21 24.52
N LYS A 166 -19.25 -39.56 24.98
CA LYS A 166 -19.91 -40.83 24.64
C LYS A 166 -20.23 -40.90 23.13
N ALA A 167 -20.76 -39.81 22.57
CA ALA A 167 -21.03 -39.73 21.13
C ALA A 167 -19.74 -39.82 20.29
N THR A 168 -18.68 -39.19 20.75
CA THR A 168 -17.35 -39.29 20.11
C THR A 168 -16.79 -40.68 20.12
N SER A 169 -16.90 -41.40 21.28
CA SER A 169 -16.47 -42.77 21.41
C SER A 169 -17.32 -43.72 20.54
N ALA A 170 -18.62 -43.46 20.42
CA ALA A 170 -19.52 -44.26 19.56
C ALA A 170 -19.16 -44.08 18.07
N ARG A 171 -18.87 -42.83 17.62
CA ARG A 171 -18.41 -42.55 16.25
C ARG A 171 -17.06 -43.24 15.95
N ARG A 172 -16.12 -43.21 16.90
CA ARG A 172 -14.85 -43.92 16.78
C ARG A 172 -15.03 -45.43 16.63
N ALA A 173 -15.90 -46.03 17.45
CA ALA A 173 -16.23 -47.45 17.37
C ALA A 173 -16.92 -47.82 16.06
N ALA A 174 -17.85 -46.99 15.58
CA ALA A 174 -18.58 -47.23 14.32
C ALA A 174 -17.68 -47.12 13.08
N SER A 175 -16.57 -46.42 13.15
CA SER A 175 -15.64 -46.25 12.04
C SER A 175 -14.80 -47.49 11.69
N GLY A 176 -14.76 -48.50 12.56
CA GLY A 176 -13.89 -49.66 12.41
C GLY A 176 -12.38 -49.38 12.52
N LEU A 177 -11.99 -48.12 12.73
CA LEU A 177 -10.62 -47.69 12.76
C LEU A 177 -10.06 -47.45 14.19
N GLY A 178 -10.80 -47.86 15.20
CA GLY A 178 -10.54 -47.51 16.60
C GLY A 178 -9.18 -47.88 17.18
N GLY A 179 -8.48 -48.86 16.62
CA GLY A 179 -7.12 -49.23 17.01
C GLY A 179 -5.99 -48.51 16.22
N LEU A 180 -6.36 -47.76 15.17
CA LEU A 180 -5.45 -47.17 14.20
C LEU A 180 -5.36 -45.65 14.33
N ILE A 181 -6.25 -45.02 15.10
CA ILE A 181 -6.38 -43.56 15.21
C ILE A 181 -5.95 -43.12 16.61
N GLY A 182 -5.25 -42.01 16.68
CA GLY A 182 -4.73 -41.42 17.91
C GLY A 182 -3.45 -42.10 18.43
N ALA A 183 -2.83 -42.94 17.60
CA ALA A 183 -1.48 -43.43 17.86
C ALA A 183 -0.48 -42.27 17.68
N PRO A 184 0.76 -42.33 18.21
CA PRO A 184 1.74 -41.26 18.12
C PRO A 184 2.15 -40.87 16.68
N TYR A 185 1.62 -41.60 15.69
CA TYR A 185 2.00 -41.41 14.28
C TYR A 185 0.94 -40.70 13.41
N ASN A 186 -0.29 -40.52 13.94
CA ASN A 186 -1.39 -39.96 13.13
C ASN A 186 -2.21 -38.93 13.92
N GLN A 187 -2.87 -38.02 13.17
CA GLN A 187 -3.87 -37.09 13.72
C GLN A 187 -5.13 -37.89 14.15
N ASP A 188 -5.73 -37.54 15.32
CA ASP A 188 -6.99 -38.15 15.78
C ASP A 188 -8.20 -37.44 15.14
N LEU A 189 -8.78 -38.04 14.11
CA LEU A 189 -9.90 -37.47 13.35
C LEU A 189 -11.24 -37.47 14.12
N PHE A 190 -11.33 -38.24 15.20
CA PHE A 190 -12.58 -38.39 15.97
C PHE A 190 -12.61 -37.62 17.27
N ILE A 191 -11.53 -36.93 17.60
CA ILE A 191 -11.51 -36.01 18.74
C ILE A 191 -12.42 -34.80 18.46
N GLY A 192 -13.18 -34.37 19.41
CA GLY A 192 -14.04 -33.19 19.33
C GLY A 192 -15.52 -33.48 19.58
N VAL A 193 -16.13 -32.58 20.32
CA VAL A 193 -17.51 -32.62 20.78
C VAL A 193 -18.34 -31.61 19.97
N GLU A 194 -19.45 -32.03 19.39
CA GLU A 194 -20.31 -31.22 18.52
C GLU A 194 -20.88 -29.99 19.22
N GLN A 195 -21.36 -30.18 20.47
CA GLN A 195 -21.92 -29.09 21.28
C GLN A 195 -20.88 -27.97 21.49
N LEU A 196 -19.62 -28.34 21.66
CA LEU A 196 -18.54 -27.37 21.83
C LEU A 196 -18.32 -26.57 20.54
N SER A 197 -18.44 -27.18 19.35
CA SER A 197 -18.29 -26.53 18.05
C SER A 197 -19.30 -25.39 17.88
N VAL A 198 -20.57 -25.61 18.19
CA VAL A 198 -21.63 -24.61 18.10
C VAL A 198 -21.35 -23.42 19.04
N GLN A 199 -20.94 -23.71 20.29
CA GLN A 199 -20.59 -22.65 21.25
C GLN A 199 -19.35 -21.87 20.80
N HIS A 200 -18.34 -22.56 20.29
CA HIS A 200 -17.10 -21.93 19.79
C HIS A 200 -17.36 -21.01 18.59
N GLU A 201 -18.10 -21.46 17.59
CA GLU A 201 -18.45 -20.66 16.41
C GLU A 201 -19.27 -19.41 16.77
N ALA A 202 -20.19 -19.52 17.73
CA ALA A 202 -20.94 -18.38 18.23
C ALA A 202 -20.03 -17.36 18.93
N ALA A 203 -19.11 -17.83 19.77
CA ALA A 203 -18.15 -16.97 20.48
C ALA A 203 -17.17 -16.30 19.52
N ILE A 204 -16.67 -17.00 18.48
CA ILE A 204 -15.80 -16.41 17.46
C ILE A 204 -16.53 -15.33 16.67
N ARG A 205 -17.77 -15.55 16.25
CA ARG A 205 -18.56 -14.53 15.56
C ARG A 205 -18.77 -13.28 16.41
N GLN A 206 -19.08 -13.47 17.68
CA GLN A 206 -19.20 -12.35 18.63
C GLN A 206 -17.86 -11.61 18.78
N LEU A 207 -16.76 -12.32 19.02
CA LEU A 207 -15.42 -11.76 19.17
C LEU A 207 -15.02 -10.94 17.94
N LEU A 208 -15.20 -11.47 16.73
CA LEU A 208 -14.90 -10.76 15.48
C LEU A 208 -15.71 -9.48 15.32
N ASN A 209 -17.00 -9.52 15.66
CA ASN A 209 -17.85 -8.33 15.62
C ASN A 209 -17.37 -7.28 16.62
N ASP A 210 -17.10 -7.68 17.87
CA ASP A 210 -16.62 -6.77 18.90
C ASP A 210 -15.27 -6.14 18.55
N LEU A 211 -14.32 -6.92 18.01
CA LEU A 211 -12.99 -6.42 17.62
C LEU A 211 -13.02 -5.46 16.42
N ARG A 212 -13.95 -5.69 15.47
CA ARG A 212 -14.08 -4.87 14.26
C ARG A 212 -14.86 -3.57 14.45
N GLN A 213 -15.74 -3.53 15.45
CA GLN A 213 -16.57 -2.35 15.71
C GLN A 213 -15.81 -1.27 16.50
N TYR A 214 -16.22 -0.03 16.28
CA TYR A 214 -15.76 1.09 17.11
C TYR A 214 -16.12 0.84 18.60
N PRO A 215 -15.26 1.17 19.57
CA PRO A 215 -13.98 1.90 19.45
C PRO A 215 -12.76 1.01 19.17
N LEU A 216 -12.85 -0.33 19.12
CA LEU A 216 -11.70 -1.20 18.87
C LEU A 216 -11.19 -1.05 17.44
N SER A 217 -12.09 -1.12 16.46
CA SER A 217 -11.80 -0.88 15.04
C SER A 217 -10.57 -1.63 14.50
N LEU A 218 -10.36 -2.85 15.01
CA LEU A 218 -9.23 -3.68 14.58
C LEU A 218 -9.52 -4.37 13.25
N GLU A 219 -8.57 -4.35 12.36
CA GLU A 219 -8.56 -5.20 11.17
C GLU A 219 -8.18 -6.62 11.57
N VAL A 220 -9.20 -7.47 11.68
CA VAL A 220 -9.06 -8.86 12.15
C VAL A 220 -9.69 -9.79 11.14
N SER A 221 -9.01 -10.89 10.81
CA SER A 221 -9.51 -11.93 9.93
C SER A 221 -9.21 -13.33 10.47
N PRO A 222 -10.13 -14.30 10.32
CA PRO A 222 -9.82 -15.70 10.63
C PRO A 222 -8.75 -16.21 9.67
N VAL A 223 -7.87 -17.07 10.18
CA VAL A 223 -6.76 -17.69 9.43
C VAL A 223 -7.16 -19.13 9.14
N GLU A 224 -7.06 -19.53 7.86
CA GLU A 224 -7.27 -20.94 7.47
C GLU A 224 -6.30 -21.88 8.21
N CYS A 225 -6.73 -23.06 8.53
CA CYS A 225 -5.91 -24.01 9.28
C CYS A 225 -4.55 -24.30 8.61
N HIS A 226 -4.50 -24.38 7.28
CA HIS A 226 -3.24 -24.57 6.56
C HIS A 226 -2.28 -23.39 6.77
N ASP A 227 -2.80 -22.19 6.68
CA ASP A 227 -2.00 -20.95 6.85
C ASP A 227 -1.58 -20.76 8.32
N ALA A 228 -2.48 -21.10 9.27
CA ALA A 228 -2.15 -21.03 10.69
C ALA A 228 -0.97 -21.93 11.07
N VAL A 229 -0.94 -23.17 10.59
CA VAL A 229 0.20 -24.09 10.84
C VAL A 229 1.47 -23.58 10.14
N ARG A 230 1.35 -23.01 8.95
CA ARG A 230 2.49 -22.39 8.24
C ARG A 230 3.05 -21.22 9.04
N GLU A 231 2.23 -20.33 9.54
CA GLU A 231 2.64 -19.19 10.38
C GLU A 231 3.35 -19.65 11.65
N VAL A 232 2.81 -20.65 12.37
CA VAL A 232 3.46 -21.21 13.56
C VAL A 232 4.85 -21.78 13.21
N ARG A 233 4.92 -22.56 12.12
CA ARG A 233 6.19 -23.12 11.64
C ARG A 233 7.19 -22.03 11.21
N GLN A 234 6.71 -20.93 10.65
CA GLN A 234 7.56 -19.81 10.24
C GLN A 234 8.27 -19.14 11.42
N PHE A 235 7.64 -19.10 12.59
CA PHE A 235 8.31 -18.64 13.82
C PHE A 235 9.47 -19.57 14.27
N VAL A 236 9.41 -20.85 13.95
CA VAL A 236 10.40 -21.85 14.35
C VAL A 236 11.48 -22.05 13.30
N ASP A 237 11.08 -22.19 12.04
CA ASP A 237 11.97 -22.50 10.90
C ASP A 237 11.63 -21.61 9.69
N PRO A 238 11.94 -20.30 9.75
CA PRO A 238 11.64 -19.38 8.66
C PRO A 238 12.37 -19.74 7.36
N ALA A 239 13.59 -20.24 7.44
CA ALA A 239 14.38 -20.63 6.26
C ALA A 239 13.87 -21.92 5.60
N GLY A 240 13.34 -22.85 6.39
CA GLY A 240 12.77 -24.12 5.92
C GLY A 240 11.29 -24.08 5.58
N THR A 241 10.64 -22.89 5.64
CA THR A 241 9.22 -22.72 5.39
C THR A 241 8.98 -21.86 4.15
N SER A 242 8.81 -22.52 3.01
CA SER A 242 8.45 -21.84 1.75
C SER A 242 7.07 -21.17 1.85
N PRO A 243 6.83 -20.04 1.17
CA PRO A 243 5.51 -19.43 1.05
C PRO A 243 4.43 -20.39 0.51
N HIS A 244 4.84 -21.38 -0.27
CA HIS A 244 3.95 -22.41 -0.83
C HIS A 244 3.87 -23.68 0.01
N TRP A 245 4.58 -23.76 1.15
CA TRP A 245 4.50 -24.90 2.02
C TRP A 245 3.11 -24.99 2.68
N ARG A 246 2.52 -26.18 2.66
CA ARG A 246 1.24 -26.44 3.31
C ARG A 246 1.35 -27.67 4.21
N PRO A 247 0.78 -27.64 5.41
CA PRO A 247 0.65 -28.82 6.22
C PRO A 247 -0.31 -29.82 5.56
N ARG A 248 -0.23 -31.05 5.94
CA ARG A 248 -1.21 -32.07 5.57
C ARG A 248 -2.29 -32.16 6.65
N LEU A 249 -3.51 -31.83 6.27
CA LEU A 249 -4.68 -31.83 7.13
C LEU A 249 -5.74 -32.82 6.58
N PRO A 250 -6.70 -33.26 7.41
CA PRO A 250 -7.81 -34.08 6.94
C PRO A 250 -8.56 -33.43 5.79
N GLY A 251 -8.79 -34.19 4.72
CA GLY A 251 -9.41 -33.70 3.48
C GLY A 251 -8.43 -33.38 2.36
N ASP A 252 -7.14 -33.22 2.68
CA ASP A 252 -6.12 -33.02 1.66
C ASP A 252 -5.89 -34.30 0.83
N PRO A 253 -5.55 -34.16 -0.47
CA PRO A 253 -5.24 -35.31 -1.30
C PRO A 253 -4.00 -36.04 -0.77
N VAL A 254 -4.15 -37.33 -0.49
CA VAL A 254 -3.04 -38.20 -0.09
C VAL A 254 -2.33 -38.67 -1.35
N SER A 255 -1.05 -38.33 -1.47
CA SER A 255 -0.23 -38.89 -2.56
C SER A 255 -0.02 -40.40 -2.34
N VAL A 256 -0.57 -41.20 -3.21
CA VAL A 256 -0.27 -42.65 -3.23
C VAL A 256 1.18 -42.83 -3.63
N ARG A 257 2.00 -43.36 -2.75
CA ARG A 257 3.37 -43.78 -3.11
C ARG A 257 3.30 -44.95 -4.04
N ALA A 258 4.07 -44.93 -5.12
CA ALA A 258 4.21 -46.04 -6.06
C ALA A 258 5.05 -47.22 -5.54
N GLU A 259 5.24 -47.36 -4.21
CA GLU A 259 5.99 -48.45 -3.62
C GLU A 259 5.10 -49.65 -3.33
N PRO A 260 5.60 -50.89 -3.48
CA PRO A 260 4.85 -52.12 -3.20
C PRO A 260 4.33 -52.14 -1.76
N LEU A 261 3.05 -52.48 -1.58
CA LEU A 261 2.34 -52.54 -0.30
C LEU A 261 2.99 -53.41 0.78
N ASP A 262 3.78 -54.41 0.40
CA ASP A 262 4.50 -55.33 1.27
C ASP A 262 5.65 -54.69 2.08
N ARG A 263 6.08 -53.49 1.72
CA ARG A 263 7.07 -52.69 2.49
C ARG A 263 6.43 -51.63 3.39
N VAL A 264 5.15 -51.47 3.32
CA VAL A 264 4.41 -50.53 4.15
C VAL A 264 4.12 -51.18 5.51
N ARG A 265 5.03 -51.00 6.43
CA ARG A 265 4.78 -51.34 7.83
C ARG A 265 3.95 -50.22 8.45
N GLY A 266 2.68 -50.48 8.62
CA GLY A 266 1.79 -49.62 9.39
C GLY A 266 0.96 -48.64 8.55
N VAL A 267 0.12 -47.94 9.22
CA VAL A 267 -0.94 -47.07 8.75
C VAL A 267 -0.43 -45.70 8.32
N ASP A 268 0.85 -45.47 8.42
CA ASP A 268 1.54 -44.18 8.27
C ASP A 268 1.33 -43.55 6.87
N ASN A 269 0.94 -44.37 5.89
CA ASN A 269 0.66 -43.92 4.53
C ASN A 269 -0.81 -43.56 4.27
N PHE A 270 -1.70 -43.88 5.19
CA PHE A 270 -3.13 -43.66 5.05
C PHE A 270 -3.62 -42.45 5.86
N TYR A 271 -2.84 -41.94 6.80
CA TYR A 271 -3.21 -40.89 7.73
C TYR A 271 -2.25 -39.72 7.65
N HIS A 272 -2.73 -38.54 8.08
CA HIS A 272 -1.90 -37.36 8.14
C HIS A 272 -0.99 -37.40 9.36
N ALA A 273 0.27 -37.06 9.18
CA ALA A 273 1.24 -36.98 10.27
C ALA A 273 0.78 -36.01 11.37
N PRO A 274 1.11 -36.25 12.63
CA PRO A 274 0.84 -35.31 13.72
C PRO A 274 1.32 -33.90 13.41
N LEU A 275 0.55 -32.87 13.79
CA LEU A 275 0.91 -31.49 13.54
C LEU A 275 2.22 -31.08 14.22
N SER A 276 2.53 -31.65 15.37
CA SER A 276 3.83 -31.47 16.04
C SER A 276 5.02 -31.82 15.16
N GLN A 277 4.95 -32.92 14.37
CA GLN A 277 6.02 -33.33 13.46
C GLN A 277 6.08 -32.48 12.21
N GLN A 278 4.97 -31.88 11.81
CA GLN A 278 4.92 -30.99 10.66
C GLN A 278 5.43 -29.59 11.00
N ILE A 279 5.21 -29.10 12.23
CA ILE A 279 5.71 -27.82 12.74
C ILE A 279 7.19 -27.93 13.08
N PHE A 280 7.57 -28.90 13.88
CA PHE A 280 8.94 -29.10 14.36
C PHE A 280 9.67 -30.16 13.52
N ARG A 281 10.35 -29.71 12.47
CA ARG A 281 11.13 -30.57 11.56
C ARG A 281 12.32 -31.25 12.26
N ARG A 282 12.86 -30.58 13.26
CA ARG A 282 13.95 -31.07 14.11
C ARG A 282 13.56 -30.88 15.57
N VAL A 283 13.94 -31.82 16.40
CA VAL A 283 13.75 -31.71 17.85
C VAL A 283 14.61 -30.56 18.35
N PRO A 284 14.07 -29.61 19.09
CA PRO A 284 14.86 -28.59 19.78
C PRO A 284 15.85 -29.22 20.74
N ALA A 285 17.06 -28.64 20.83
CA ALA A 285 18.09 -29.08 21.76
C ALA A 285 18.47 -27.93 22.69
N ILE A 286 18.48 -28.19 24.00
CA ILE A 286 18.98 -27.24 24.99
C ILE A 286 20.50 -27.20 24.91
N ASP A 287 21.13 -26.03 25.06
CA ASP A 287 22.57 -25.85 25.08
C ASP A 287 23.18 -26.47 26.36
N GLU A 288 24.29 -27.20 26.21
CA GLU A 288 24.90 -27.90 27.34
C GLU A 288 25.51 -26.96 28.39
N THR A 289 25.87 -25.74 27.99
CA THR A 289 26.56 -24.75 28.82
C THR A 289 25.72 -23.57 29.24
N ALA A 290 24.58 -23.33 28.57
CA ALA A 290 23.63 -22.26 28.84
C ALA A 290 22.21 -22.81 28.73
N SER A 291 21.69 -23.34 29.85
CA SER A 291 20.41 -24.06 29.90
C SER A 291 19.19 -23.21 29.50
N GLU A 292 19.36 -21.88 29.43
CA GLU A 292 18.35 -20.94 28.93
C GLU A 292 18.27 -20.89 27.41
N LEU A 293 19.22 -21.47 26.67
CA LEU A 293 19.28 -21.44 25.23
C LEU A 293 18.76 -22.74 24.61
N VAL A 294 17.97 -22.57 23.55
CA VAL A 294 17.46 -23.68 22.73
C VAL A 294 17.92 -23.51 21.31
N HIS A 295 18.54 -24.53 20.75
CA HIS A 295 18.89 -24.60 19.34
C HIS A 295 17.82 -25.39 18.59
N CYS A 296 17.15 -24.73 17.64
CA CYS A 296 16.10 -25.35 16.81
C CYS A 296 16.19 -24.85 15.36
N ALA A 297 16.13 -25.77 14.39
CA ALA A 297 16.12 -25.47 12.97
C ALA A 297 17.29 -24.56 12.48
N GLY A 298 18.46 -24.64 13.11
CA GLY A 298 19.62 -23.81 12.78
C GLY A 298 19.60 -22.42 13.41
N ARG A 299 18.71 -22.18 14.35
CA ARG A 299 18.57 -20.90 15.09
C ARG A 299 18.65 -21.12 16.58
N TRP A 300 19.10 -20.08 17.26
CA TRP A 300 19.16 -20.01 18.72
C TRP A 300 17.97 -19.21 19.24
N HIS A 301 17.33 -19.75 20.27
CA HIS A 301 16.17 -19.14 20.93
C HIS A 301 16.43 -19.02 22.42
N ALA A 302 15.97 -17.94 23.03
CA ALA A 302 15.98 -17.77 24.48
C ALA A 302 14.68 -17.08 24.92
N THR A 303 14.13 -17.50 26.05
CA THR A 303 12.85 -17.00 26.53
C THR A 303 13.01 -16.35 27.90
N VAL A 304 12.40 -15.19 28.08
CA VAL A 304 12.26 -14.49 29.35
C VAL A 304 10.78 -14.28 29.66
N ALA A 305 10.36 -14.57 30.86
CA ALA A 305 8.97 -14.41 31.30
C ALA A 305 8.88 -13.40 32.47
N ILE A 306 7.72 -12.76 32.62
CA ILE A 306 7.43 -11.95 33.79
C ILE A 306 7.05 -12.87 34.96
N ASP A 307 7.74 -12.73 36.07
CA ASP A 307 7.45 -13.45 37.30
C ASP A 307 6.61 -12.61 38.27
N VAL A 308 6.98 -11.32 38.44
CA VAL A 308 6.17 -10.35 39.17
C VAL A 308 5.78 -9.22 38.22
N GLY A 309 4.47 -8.93 38.16
CA GLY A 309 3.90 -7.93 37.28
C GLY A 309 4.38 -6.50 37.59
N PRO A 310 4.12 -5.54 36.68
CA PRO A 310 4.60 -4.18 36.83
C PRO A 310 3.99 -3.47 38.02
N GLU A 311 4.83 -2.77 38.78
CA GLU A 311 4.38 -1.87 39.87
C GLU A 311 3.56 -0.70 39.33
N THR A 312 3.94 -0.18 38.14
CA THR A 312 3.19 0.84 37.40
C THR A 312 2.81 0.31 36.03
N THR A 313 1.52 0.32 35.73
CA THR A 313 1.01 -0.18 34.47
C THR A 313 1.30 0.79 33.32
N PHE A 314 2.12 0.40 32.37
CA PHE A 314 2.36 1.13 31.12
C PHE A 314 1.73 0.38 29.94
N PRO A 315 1.33 1.11 28.86
CA PRO A 315 0.83 0.47 27.65
C PRO A 315 1.91 -0.38 26.99
N TRP A 316 1.47 -1.44 26.32
CA TRP A 316 2.34 -2.33 25.54
C TRP A 316 3.23 -1.58 24.54
N SER A 317 2.73 -0.47 23.97
CA SER A 317 3.49 0.39 23.05
C SER A 317 4.77 0.97 23.65
N ALA A 318 4.85 1.13 24.98
CA ALA A 318 6.07 1.57 25.66
C ALA A 318 7.14 0.46 25.64
N LEU A 319 6.76 -0.79 25.94
CA LEU A 319 7.63 -1.96 25.79
C LEU A 319 8.10 -2.14 24.34
N PHE A 320 7.17 -2.04 23.39
CA PHE A 320 7.48 -2.15 21.96
C PHE A 320 8.57 -1.16 21.51
N ARG A 321 8.52 0.07 21.99
CA ARG A 321 9.50 1.12 21.65
C ARG A 321 10.85 0.93 22.33
N SER A 322 10.90 0.24 23.46
CA SER A 322 12.14 0.01 24.23
C SER A 322 13.02 -1.10 23.63
N ILE A 323 12.43 -1.98 22.78
CA ILE A 323 13.16 -3.08 22.14
C ILE A 323 13.70 -2.61 20.77
N PRO A 324 15.02 -2.66 20.52
CA PRO A 324 15.64 -2.24 19.28
C PRO A 324 15.11 -2.97 18.02
N LEU A 325 15.11 -2.26 16.89
CA LEU A 325 14.57 -2.73 15.62
C LEU A 325 15.28 -3.97 15.06
N HIS A 326 16.57 -4.12 15.34
CA HIS A 326 17.39 -5.20 14.83
C HIS A 326 17.19 -6.53 15.56
N ILE A 327 16.54 -6.52 16.74
CA ILE A 327 16.25 -7.73 17.51
C ILE A 327 15.02 -8.43 16.92
N GLU A 328 15.16 -9.74 16.65
CA GLU A 328 14.04 -10.60 16.31
C GLU A 328 13.45 -11.16 17.61
N TRP A 329 12.19 -10.84 17.86
CA TRP A 329 11.52 -11.23 19.08
C TRP A 329 10.04 -11.55 18.89
N ARG A 330 9.50 -12.33 19.82
CA ARG A 330 8.10 -12.73 19.88
C ARG A 330 7.54 -12.54 21.28
N TYR A 331 6.58 -11.64 21.42
CA TYR A 331 5.81 -11.40 22.63
C TYR A 331 4.62 -12.35 22.67
N SER A 332 4.40 -12.99 23.79
CA SER A 332 3.27 -13.90 24.04
C SER A 332 2.52 -13.46 25.29
N LEU A 333 1.23 -13.19 25.13
CA LEU A 333 0.31 -12.87 26.20
C LEU A 333 -0.81 -13.90 26.21
N THR A 334 -0.87 -14.72 27.26
CA THR A 334 -1.99 -15.65 27.48
C THR A 334 -2.88 -15.12 28.57
N ILE A 335 -4.19 -15.07 28.30
CA ILE A 335 -5.21 -14.58 29.21
C ILE A 335 -6.17 -15.73 29.52
N ILE A 336 -6.22 -16.07 30.78
CA ILE A 336 -7.11 -17.10 31.31
C ILE A 336 -8.07 -16.42 32.28
N GLY A 337 -9.36 -16.47 31.96
CA GLY A 337 -10.39 -15.95 32.86
C GLY A 337 -10.99 -17.02 33.74
N GLY A 338 -11.79 -16.59 34.67
CA GLY A 338 -12.65 -17.45 35.44
C GLY A 338 -12.49 -17.36 36.95
N HIS A 339 -13.58 -16.97 37.54
CA HIS A 339 -13.70 -16.82 38.98
C HIS A 339 -13.36 -18.13 39.76
N GLN A 340 -13.63 -19.32 39.17
CA GLN A 340 -13.34 -20.59 39.80
C GLN A 340 -11.84 -20.94 39.86
N PHE A 341 -11.06 -20.60 38.82
CA PHE A 341 -9.61 -20.80 38.79
C PHE A 341 -8.91 -19.95 39.86
N LEU A 342 -9.38 -18.72 40.00
CA LEU A 342 -8.82 -17.76 40.94
C LEU A 342 -9.22 -18.06 42.38
N ARG A 343 -10.50 -18.47 42.63
CA ARG A 343 -10.96 -18.83 43.97
C ARG A 343 -10.15 -19.98 44.57
N GLY A 344 -9.95 -21.06 43.83
CA GLY A 344 -9.26 -22.23 44.33
C GLY A 344 -7.76 -21.97 44.67
N ARG A 345 -7.07 -21.26 43.78
CA ARG A 345 -5.63 -20.98 43.94
C ARG A 345 -5.36 -19.85 44.91
N LEU A 346 -6.12 -18.76 44.82
CA LEU A 346 -6.01 -17.65 45.79
C LEU A 346 -6.39 -18.09 47.21
N ALA A 347 -7.50 -18.79 47.39
CA ALA A 347 -7.94 -19.30 48.68
C ALA A 347 -6.93 -20.28 49.30
N ARG A 348 -6.30 -21.14 48.52
CA ARG A 348 -5.23 -22.02 48.97
C ARG A 348 -3.99 -21.26 49.39
N ASN A 349 -3.54 -20.31 48.54
CA ASN A 349 -2.39 -19.50 48.85
C ASN A 349 -2.64 -18.54 50.03
N GLU A 350 -3.85 -17.97 50.14
CA GLU A 350 -4.29 -17.18 51.28
C GLU A 350 -4.28 -17.99 52.57
N SER A 351 -4.76 -19.22 52.54
CA SER A 351 -4.77 -20.14 53.71
C SER A 351 -3.33 -20.47 54.13
N MET A 352 -2.43 -20.70 53.18
CA MET A 352 -1.00 -20.90 53.45
C MET A 352 -0.31 -19.64 53.99
N ALA A 353 -0.60 -18.49 53.44
CA ALA A 353 -0.05 -17.20 53.87
C ALA A 353 -0.53 -16.86 55.31
N ARG A 354 -1.80 -17.15 55.64
CA ARG A 354 -2.34 -17.01 57.03
C ARG A 354 -1.63 -17.96 58.03
N LEU A 355 -1.36 -19.22 57.63
CA LEU A 355 -0.63 -20.20 58.44
C LEU A 355 0.82 -19.78 58.70
N LEU A 356 1.48 -19.17 57.71
CA LEU A 356 2.87 -18.77 57.76
C LEU A 356 3.08 -17.26 58.08
N ARG A 357 2.04 -16.60 58.61
CA ARG A 357 2.03 -15.15 58.88
C ARG A 357 3.15 -14.72 59.84
N ALA A 358 3.45 -15.55 60.83
CA ALA A 358 4.45 -15.25 61.85
C ALA A 358 5.91 -15.42 61.37
N THR A 359 6.13 -16.05 60.19
CA THR A 359 7.47 -16.45 59.76
C THR A 359 7.99 -15.68 58.54
N MET A 360 7.15 -14.97 57.81
CA MET A 360 7.53 -14.23 56.60
C MET A 360 6.74 -12.93 56.46
N GLY A 361 7.45 -11.78 56.52
CA GLY A 361 6.85 -10.45 56.46
C GLY A 361 6.09 -10.17 55.12
N ASN A 362 6.44 -10.84 54.05
CA ASN A 362 5.79 -10.69 52.74
C ASN A 362 4.35 -11.25 52.69
N ASN A 363 3.98 -12.14 53.65
CA ASN A 363 2.65 -12.72 53.70
C ASN A 363 1.56 -11.69 54.06
N ASP A 364 1.89 -10.65 54.83
CA ASP A 364 0.96 -9.56 55.12
C ASP A 364 0.72 -8.67 53.90
N ALA A 365 1.72 -8.45 53.06
CA ALA A 365 1.57 -7.71 51.80
C ALA A 365 0.70 -8.50 50.81
N PHE A 366 0.93 -9.82 50.68
CA PHE A 366 0.11 -10.72 49.87
C PHE A 366 -1.36 -10.73 50.29
N MET A 367 -1.63 -10.86 51.59
CA MET A 367 -3.00 -10.85 52.12
C MET A 367 -3.72 -9.54 51.83
N ARG A 368 -3.05 -8.39 52.06
CA ARG A 368 -3.60 -7.06 51.71
C ARG A 368 -3.93 -6.97 50.22
N SER A 369 -3.06 -7.47 49.35
CA SER A 369 -3.31 -7.49 47.90
C SER A 369 -4.52 -8.37 47.53
N VAL A 370 -4.69 -9.52 48.17
CA VAL A 370 -5.88 -10.37 48.00
C VAL A 370 -7.16 -9.69 48.47
N ASP A 371 -7.12 -8.99 49.63
CA ASP A 371 -8.24 -8.22 50.15
C ASP A 371 -8.65 -7.09 49.19
N VAL A 372 -7.69 -6.36 48.62
CA VAL A 372 -7.93 -5.31 47.61
C VAL A 372 -8.57 -5.90 46.34
N LEU A 373 -8.03 -7.03 45.82
CA LEU A 373 -8.60 -7.69 44.67
C LEU A 373 -10.03 -8.18 44.90
N GLN A 374 -10.31 -8.71 46.09
CA GLN A 374 -11.68 -9.15 46.49
C GLN A 374 -12.65 -7.96 46.60
N ALA A 375 -12.18 -6.81 47.12
CA ALA A 375 -12.99 -5.61 47.21
C ALA A 375 -13.31 -5.06 45.79
N LEU A 376 -12.37 -5.04 44.88
CA LEU A 376 -12.58 -4.63 43.48
C LEU A 376 -13.63 -5.48 42.76
N VAL A 377 -13.65 -6.80 43.04
CA VAL A 377 -14.64 -7.71 42.45
C VAL A 377 -16.02 -7.53 43.08
N ASN A 378 -16.09 -7.47 44.42
CA ASN A 378 -17.35 -7.46 45.16
C ASN A 378 -18.06 -6.11 45.16
N GLU A 379 -17.31 -5.03 45.23
CA GLU A 379 -17.80 -3.64 45.35
C GLU A 379 -17.66 -2.86 44.04
N GLY A 380 -16.56 -3.07 43.27
CA GLY A 380 -16.26 -2.36 42.05
C GLY A 380 -16.83 -2.95 40.78
N GLY A 381 -17.45 -4.12 40.81
CA GLY A 381 -17.98 -4.80 39.63
C GLY A 381 -16.89 -5.19 38.59
N GLU A 382 -15.63 -5.22 39.02
CA GLU A 382 -14.49 -5.57 38.19
C GLU A 382 -14.30 -7.10 38.16
N ASN A 383 -13.88 -7.62 36.99
CA ASN A 383 -13.52 -9.04 36.88
C ASN A 383 -12.01 -9.21 36.84
N LEU A 384 -11.55 -10.32 37.41
CA LEU A 384 -10.13 -10.68 37.39
C LEU A 384 -9.86 -11.73 36.33
N SER A 385 -8.72 -11.61 35.70
CA SER A 385 -8.13 -12.62 34.82
C SER A 385 -6.69 -12.92 35.23
N ALA A 386 -6.19 -14.06 34.81
CA ALA A 386 -4.79 -14.42 34.99
C ALA A 386 -4.07 -14.24 33.65
N ALA A 387 -2.98 -13.50 33.66
CA ALA A 387 -2.15 -13.27 32.47
C ALA A 387 -0.79 -13.96 32.63
N ARG A 388 -0.26 -14.52 31.55
CA ARG A 388 1.15 -14.92 31.43
C ARG A 388 1.79 -14.14 30.30
N ILE A 389 2.95 -13.54 30.57
CA ILE A 389 3.66 -12.70 29.59
C ILE A 389 5.08 -13.22 29.46
N ALA A 390 5.49 -13.51 28.24
CA ALA A 390 6.84 -13.93 27.92
C ALA A 390 7.31 -13.39 26.58
N ILE A 391 8.62 -13.23 26.43
CA ILE A 391 9.26 -12.87 25.15
C ILE A 391 10.33 -13.91 24.82
N THR A 392 10.27 -14.44 23.60
CA THR A 392 11.35 -15.25 23.03
C THR A 392 12.12 -14.45 22.00
N VAL A 393 13.43 -14.41 22.12
CA VAL A 393 14.34 -13.88 21.09
C VAL A 393 14.82 -15.01 20.20
N SER A 394 15.08 -14.70 18.92
CA SER A 394 15.54 -15.69 17.93
C SER A 394 16.69 -15.12 17.11
N THR A 395 17.80 -15.85 17.01
CA THR A 395 19.00 -15.35 16.32
C THR A 395 19.73 -16.45 15.53
N SER A 396 20.73 -16.06 14.74
CA SER A 396 21.58 -16.99 13.99
C SER A 396 22.75 -17.54 14.80
N THR A 397 23.20 -16.84 15.83
CA THR A 397 24.35 -17.26 16.64
C THR A 397 24.02 -17.29 18.13
N ARG A 398 24.77 -18.08 18.89
CA ARG A 398 24.63 -18.28 20.33
C ARG A 398 24.89 -16.99 21.09
N GLU A 399 25.96 -16.29 20.74
CA GLU A 399 26.38 -15.05 21.40
C GLU A 399 25.34 -13.94 21.24
N LEU A 400 24.78 -13.81 20.05
CA LEU A 400 23.68 -12.86 19.81
C LEU A 400 22.43 -13.22 20.61
N ALA A 401 22.13 -14.51 20.80
CA ALA A 401 20.97 -14.92 21.61
C ALA A 401 21.10 -14.45 23.06
N LEU A 402 22.26 -14.61 23.67
CA LEU A 402 22.53 -14.14 25.03
C LEU A 402 22.50 -12.60 25.12
N SER A 403 23.09 -11.90 24.15
CA SER A 403 23.07 -10.43 24.11
C SER A 403 21.63 -9.89 23.96
N HIS A 404 20.88 -10.41 23.02
CA HIS A 404 19.49 -9.99 22.78
C HIS A 404 18.57 -10.37 23.95
N LEU A 405 18.78 -11.52 24.58
CA LEU A 405 18.06 -11.89 25.81
C LEU A 405 18.29 -10.87 26.92
N ALA A 406 19.54 -10.45 27.12
CA ALA A 406 19.86 -9.45 28.14
C ALA A 406 19.25 -8.07 27.82
N GLU A 407 19.20 -7.67 26.55
CA GLU A 407 18.58 -6.41 26.15
C GLU A 407 17.06 -6.45 26.35
N VAL A 408 16.40 -7.54 25.93
CA VAL A 408 14.95 -7.71 26.10
C VAL A 408 14.57 -7.87 27.57
N SER A 409 15.38 -8.56 28.38
CA SER A 409 15.15 -8.68 29.83
C SER A 409 15.18 -7.29 30.51
N ARG A 410 16.14 -6.44 30.13
CA ARG A 410 16.20 -5.05 30.63
C ARG A 410 15.00 -4.22 30.17
N ALA A 411 14.55 -4.41 28.94
CA ALA A 411 13.35 -3.72 28.44
C ALA A 411 12.09 -4.12 29.20
N LEU A 412 11.93 -5.43 29.52
CA LEU A 412 10.84 -5.93 30.35
C LEU A 412 10.92 -5.40 31.79
N GLN A 413 12.10 -5.44 32.42
CA GLN A 413 12.31 -4.90 33.77
C GLN A 413 11.97 -3.41 33.82
N GLY A 414 12.39 -2.65 32.82
CA GLY A 414 12.07 -1.23 32.71
C GLY A 414 10.60 -0.93 32.39
N TRP A 415 9.82 -1.93 31.97
CA TRP A 415 8.40 -1.77 31.68
C TRP A 415 7.55 -1.85 32.93
N GLY A 416 7.59 -0.78 33.72
CA GLY A 416 6.84 -0.64 34.97
C GLY A 416 7.47 -1.35 36.18
N ASN A 417 8.78 -1.62 36.17
CA ASN A 417 9.51 -2.27 37.23
C ASN A 417 9.03 -3.71 37.47
N CYS A 418 9.09 -4.55 36.41
CA CYS A 418 8.75 -5.97 36.50
C CYS A 418 9.91 -6.82 37.01
N ASP A 419 9.62 -7.86 37.79
CA ASP A 419 10.57 -8.94 37.99
C ASP A 419 10.44 -9.95 36.85
N VAL A 420 11.57 -10.37 36.31
CA VAL A 420 11.61 -11.29 35.16
C VAL A 420 12.40 -12.54 35.52
N VAL A 421 12.00 -13.67 34.93
CA VAL A 421 12.70 -14.93 35.05
C VAL A 421 13.09 -15.43 33.67
N VAL A 422 14.32 -15.93 33.57
CA VAL A 422 14.79 -16.64 32.38
C VAL A 422 14.59 -18.12 32.68
N GLU A 423 13.84 -18.82 31.84
CA GLU A 423 13.55 -20.25 32.06
C GLU A 423 14.81 -21.09 31.90
N GLN A 424 15.14 -21.78 32.94
CA GLN A 424 16.28 -22.70 33.03
C GLN A 424 15.80 -24.11 33.25
N GLY A 425 16.37 -25.06 32.51
CA GLY A 425 16.01 -26.47 32.60
C GLY A 425 14.85 -26.89 31.68
N ASP A 426 13.87 -26.06 31.49
CA ASP A 426 12.69 -26.27 30.63
C ASP A 426 12.57 -25.24 29.50
N ALA A 427 13.71 -24.82 28.98
CA ALA A 427 13.80 -23.78 27.96
C ALA A 427 13.08 -24.16 26.66
N THR A 428 12.98 -25.46 26.33
CA THR A 428 12.21 -25.93 25.17
C THR A 428 10.70 -25.67 25.37
N GLU A 429 10.16 -26.01 26.53
CA GLU A 429 8.77 -25.71 26.89
C GLU A 429 8.53 -24.21 26.85
N ALA A 430 9.43 -23.41 27.44
CA ALA A 430 9.35 -21.96 27.43
C ALA A 430 9.32 -21.39 26.00
N MET A 431 10.20 -21.85 25.11
CA MET A 431 10.23 -21.42 23.71
C MET A 431 8.93 -21.79 22.98
N VAL A 432 8.46 -23.03 23.13
CA VAL A 432 7.25 -23.55 22.44
C VAL A 432 6.01 -22.86 22.94
N SER A 433 5.89 -22.59 24.24
CA SER A 433 4.71 -21.93 24.84
C SER A 433 4.48 -20.50 24.33
N THR A 434 5.50 -19.84 23.79
CA THR A 434 5.33 -18.52 23.14
C THR A 434 4.88 -18.61 21.69
N LEU A 435 4.78 -19.80 21.09
CA LEU A 435 4.24 -19.97 19.74
C LEU A 435 2.71 -19.90 19.75
N PRO A 436 2.08 -19.33 18.72
CA PRO A 436 0.64 -19.18 18.69
C PRO A 436 -0.09 -20.53 18.86
N GLY A 437 -0.99 -20.63 19.82
CA GLY A 437 -1.85 -21.79 20.04
C GLY A 437 -1.18 -23.02 20.65
N MET A 438 0.09 -22.92 21.07
CA MET A 438 0.77 -24.02 21.75
C MET A 438 0.43 -24.08 23.24
N ASP A 439 0.82 -25.17 23.90
CA ASP A 439 0.61 -25.30 25.33
C ASP A 439 1.46 -24.30 26.11
N GLN A 440 0.87 -23.68 27.11
CA GLN A 440 1.55 -22.68 27.93
C GLN A 440 2.35 -23.30 29.08
N GLY A 441 2.13 -24.57 29.37
CA GLY A 441 2.81 -25.26 30.46
C GLY A 441 2.85 -24.50 31.77
N THR A 442 4.01 -24.46 32.38
CA THR A 442 4.29 -23.75 33.63
C THR A 442 5.07 -22.44 33.45
N LEU A 443 5.19 -21.95 32.23
CA LEU A 443 5.98 -20.75 31.89
C LEU A 443 5.59 -19.56 32.77
N GLY A 444 6.56 -19.08 33.56
CA GLY A 444 6.39 -17.91 34.43
C GLY A 444 5.25 -18.02 35.42
N THR A 445 5.07 -16.97 36.20
CA THR A 445 3.95 -16.84 37.15
C THR A 445 2.70 -16.32 36.45
N ALA A 446 1.53 -16.91 36.74
CA ALA A 446 0.27 -16.36 36.27
C ALA A 446 -0.10 -15.12 37.09
N LEU A 447 0.02 -13.94 36.49
CA LEU A 447 -0.31 -12.65 37.08
C LEU A 447 -1.82 -12.51 37.17
N VAL A 448 -2.34 -12.41 38.39
CA VAL A 448 -3.76 -12.14 38.60
C VAL A 448 -3.96 -10.63 38.66
N CYS A 449 -4.71 -10.08 37.73
CA CYS A 449 -4.93 -8.65 37.66
C CYS A 449 -6.37 -8.30 37.23
N PRO A 450 -6.85 -7.09 37.55
CA PRO A 450 -8.11 -6.57 37.02
C PRO A 450 -8.08 -6.47 35.50
N ASN A 451 -9.21 -6.73 34.83
CA ASN A 451 -9.28 -6.64 33.37
C ASN A 451 -9.01 -5.22 32.83
N THR A 452 -9.21 -4.19 33.64
CA THR A 452 -8.77 -2.82 33.35
C THR A 452 -7.25 -2.74 33.14
N GLN A 453 -6.46 -3.33 34.03
CA GLN A 453 -5.00 -3.35 33.90
C GLN A 453 -4.52 -4.28 32.77
N LEU A 454 -5.18 -5.42 32.63
CA LEU A 454 -4.89 -6.41 31.60
C LEU A 454 -4.95 -5.80 30.17
N SER A 455 -5.92 -4.92 29.93
CA SER A 455 -6.08 -4.30 28.62
C SER A 455 -4.87 -3.46 28.15
N TYR A 456 -4.05 -2.96 29.06
CA TYR A 456 -2.80 -2.23 28.74
C TYR A 456 -1.72 -3.14 28.13
N PHE A 457 -1.77 -4.45 28.39
CA PHE A 457 -0.77 -5.41 27.91
C PHE A 457 -1.00 -5.89 26.48
N LEU A 458 -2.09 -5.45 25.83
CA LEU A 458 -2.49 -5.92 24.52
C LEU A 458 -1.68 -5.25 23.40
N PRO A 459 -1.17 -6.00 22.41
CA PRO A 459 -0.49 -5.46 21.24
C PRO A 459 -1.49 -4.95 20.18
N SER A 460 -2.46 -4.12 20.59
CA SER A 460 -3.59 -3.68 19.74
C SER A 460 -3.35 -2.39 18.99
N THR A 461 -2.26 -1.66 19.26
CA THR A 461 -2.06 -0.27 18.80
C THR A 461 -1.29 -0.15 17.48
N ARG A 462 -1.01 -1.26 16.79
CA ARG A 462 -0.23 -1.22 15.54
C ARG A 462 -1.06 -0.73 14.36
N PRO A 463 -0.48 0.13 13.48
CA PRO A 463 -1.19 0.58 12.29
C PRO A 463 -1.38 -0.58 11.29
N ALA A 464 -2.56 -0.65 10.66
CA ALA A 464 -2.88 -1.56 9.58
C ALA A 464 -2.81 -0.84 8.22
N SER A 465 -2.51 -1.58 7.15
CA SER A 465 -2.72 -1.12 5.78
C SER A 465 -4.05 -1.66 5.24
N ALA A 466 -4.76 -0.82 4.49
CA ALA A 466 -5.95 -1.27 3.75
C ALA A 466 -5.58 -2.23 2.60
N TRP A 467 -4.31 -2.27 2.21
CA TRP A 467 -3.76 -3.14 1.17
C TRP A 467 -2.89 -4.22 1.80
N SER A 468 -3.18 -5.47 1.48
CA SER A 468 -2.36 -6.62 1.92
C SER A 468 -1.04 -6.71 1.15
N GLU A 469 -1.05 -6.25 -0.10
CA GLU A 469 0.09 -6.26 -1.02
C GLU A 469 0.09 -4.97 -1.85
N GLY A 470 1.24 -4.58 -2.39
CA GLY A 470 1.33 -3.40 -3.25
C GLY A 470 2.67 -3.26 -3.94
N GLY A 471 2.66 -2.67 -5.14
CA GLY A 471 3.88 -2.32 -5.88
C GLY A 471 4.67 -1.17 -5.24
N VAL A 472 4.05 -0.44 -4.31
CA VAL A 472 4.71 0.59 -3.50
C VAL A 472 4.76 0.10 -2.06
N VAL A 473 5.93 0.20 -1.45
CA VAL A 473 6.12 -0.12 -0.04
C VAL A 473 6.59 1.13 0.69
N PHE A 474 5.68 1.71 1.46
CA PHE A 474 5.99 2.76 2.43
C PHE A 474 6.35 2.13 3.77
N ARG A 475 6.69 2.95 4.74
CA ARG A 475 6.85 2.52 6.13
C ARG A 475 6.15 3.49 7.08
N THR A 476 5.76 2.96 8.23
CA THR A 476 5.37 3.80 9.37
C THR A 476 6.61 4.47 9.97
N LEU A 477 6.40 5.48 10.79
CA LEU A 477 7.51 6.20 11.44
C LEU A 477 8.34 5.29 12.35
N ASP A 478 7.72 4.28 12.94
CA ASP A 478 8.34 3.30 13.83
C ASP A 478 8.78 2.00 13.12
N GLY A 479 8.76 2.01 11.79
CA GLY A 479 9.40 0.98 10.95
C GLY A 479 8.54 -0.22 10.58
N LYS A 480 7.21 -0.17 10.68
CA LYS A 480 6.35 -1.21 10.08
C LYS A 480 6.29 -1.02 8.55
N LEU A 481 6.37 -2.11 7.79
CA LEU A 481 6.09 -2.09 6.35
C LEU A 481 4.63 -1.74 6.09
N TYR A 482 4.41 -0.82 5.15
CA TYR A 482 3.10 -0.36 4.75
C TYR A 482 2.92 -0.49 3.22
N PRO A 483 2.38 -1.61 2.73
CA PRO A 483 2.13 -1.78 1.31
C PRO A 483 1.02 -0.84 0.82
N TYR A 484 1.16 -0.35 -0.40
CA TYR A 484 0.17 0.47 -1.10
C TYR A 484 0.03 0.02 -2.55
N SER A 485 -1.19 -0.16 -3.01
CA SER A 485 -1.50 -0.54 -4.39
C SER A 485 -2.34 0.53 -5.08
N PRO A 486 -1.73 1.37 -5.93
CA PRO A 486 -2.46 2.37 -6.71
C PRO A 486 -3.51 1.74 -7.61
N GLY A 487 -4.70 2.35 -7.72
CA GLY A 487 -5.78 1.87 -8.59
C GLY A 487 -6.37 0.51 -8.18
N SER A 488 -6.24 0.11 -6.94
CA SER A 488 -6.77 -1.16 -6.43
C SER A 488 -8.30 -1.13 -6.30
N ARG A 489 -8.91 -2.32 -6.22
CA ARG A 489 -10.36 -2.50 -5.98
C ARG A 489 -10.81 -2.07 -4.59
N GLN A 490 -9.89 -1.81 -3.67
CA GLN A 490 -10.20 -1.26 -2.34
C GLN A 490 -10.60 0.21 -2.42
N GLN A 491 -10.13 0.96 -3.40
CA GLN A 491 -10.41 2.37 -3.60
C GLN A 491 -11.83 2.58 -4.15
N GLN A 492 -12.55 3.56 -3.62
CA GLN A 492 -13.90 3.91 -4.08
C GLN A 492 -13.90 4.63 -5.42
N SER A 493 -12.93 5.52 -5.62
CA SER A 493 -12.62 6.16 -6.90
C SER A 493 -11.11 6.03 -7.15
N TRP A 494 -10.63 6.56 -8.28
CA TRP A 494 -9.20 6.50 -8.58
C TRP A 494 -8.63 7.91 -8.74
N ILE A 495 -8.93 8.77 -7.75
CA ILE A 495 -8.47 10.14 -7.69
C ILE A 495 -7.57 10.31 -6.48
N ASP A 496 -6.35 10.79 -6.74
CA ASP A 496 -5.35 11.16 -5.75
C ASP A 496 -5.16 12.68 -5.76
N LEU A 497 -5.33 13.35 -4.61
CA LEU A 497 -5.01 14.76 -4.43
C LEU A 497 -3.71 14.87 -3.64
N VAL A 498 -2.74 15.63 -4.14
CA VAL A 498 -1.43 15.81 -3.52
C VAL A 498 -1.23 17.27 -3.15
N PHE A 499 -1.09 17.52 -1.87
CA PHE A 499 -0.87 18.84 -1.32
C PHE A 499 0.51 18.96 -0.68
N GLY A 500 1.19 20.06 -0.94
CA GLY A 500 2.44 20.43 -0.27
C GLY A 500 3.04 21.70 -0.86
N PRO A 501 3.70 22.54 -0.06
CA PRO A 501 4.36 23.76 -0.52
C PRO A 501 5.52 23.44 -1.49
N SER A 502 6.11 24.49 -2.06
CA SER A 502 7.34 24.34 -2.84
C SER A 502 8.45 23.70 -1.99
N GLY A 503 9.21 22.77 -2.56
CA GLY A 503 10.21 22.01 -1.83
C GLY A 503 9.67 20.88 -0.92
N GLY A 504 8.35 20.72 -0.79
CA GLY A 504 7.73 19.67 0.01
C GLY A 504 7.84 18.24 -0.56
N GLY A 505 8.47 18.05 -1.72
CA GLY A 505 8.66 16.73 -2.32
C GLY A 505 7.55 16.27 -3.26
N LYS A 506 6.58 17.15 -3.67
CA LYS A 506 5.45 16.79 -4.53
C LYS A 506 5.86 16.06 -5.80
N SER A 507 6.75 16.65 -6.59
CA SER A 507 7.14 16.09 -7.89
C SER A 507 7.90 14.77 -7.75
N VAL A 508 8.69 14.60 -6.68
CA VAL A 508 9.35 13.32 -6.37
C VAL A 508 8.31 12.25 -6.00
N GLN A 509 7.32 12.60 -5.18
CA GLN A 509 6.23 11.69 -4.81
C GLN A 509 5.39 11.28 -6.03
N LEU A 510 5.03 12.23 -6.91
CA LEU A 510 4.31 11.95 -8.16
C LEU A 510 5.09 10.99 -9.05
N ASN A 511 6.38 11.26 -9.27
CA ASN A 511 7.23 10.45 -10.13
C ASN A 511 7.56 9.09 -9.53
N SER A 512 7.64 8.97 -8.20
CA SER A 512 7.71 7.68 -7.49
C SER A 512 6.46 6.84 -7.75
N LEU A 513 5.27 7.43 -7.72
CA LEU A 513 4.02 6.75 -8.08
C LEU A 513 3.93 6.40 -9.57
N ASN A 514 4.47 7.25 -10.46
CA ASN A 514 4.56 6.95 -11.89
C ASN A 514 5.50 5.75 -12.16
N LEU A 515 6.65 5.68 -11.48
CA LEU A 515 7.57 4.55 -11.53
C LEU A 515 6.91 3.27 -10.98
N ALA A 516 6.19 3.38 -9.88
CA ALA A 516 5.43 2.26 -9.33
C ALA A 516 4.36 1.74 -10.30
N THR A 517 3.71 2.67 -11.04
CA THR A 517 2.74 2.30 -12.09
C THR A 517 3.42 1.57 -13.25
N LEU A 518 4.61 2.00 -13.66
CA LEU A 518 5.42 1.33 -14.69
C LEU A 518 5.81 -0.11 -14.28
N LEU A 519 6.09 -0.31 -13.00
CA LEU A 519 6.54 -1.59 -12.43
C LEU A 519 5.41 -2.37 -11.72
N THR A 520 4.14 -2.02 -11.97
CA THR A 520 3.00 -2.72 -11.34
C THR A 520 3.07 -4.23 -11.62
N PRO A 521 3.01 -5.09 -10.58
CA PRO A 521 3.07 -6.55 -10.77
C PRO A 521 2.02 -7.08 -11.74
N GLY A 522 2.43 -7.98 -12.63
CA GLY A 522 1.53 -8.68 -13.54
C GLY A 522 1.34 -8.03 -14.92
N LEU A 523 1.95 -6.88 -15.21
CA LEU A 523 1.88 -6.28 -16.54
C LEU A 523 2.69 -7.08 -17.57
N SER A 524 2.21 -7.05 -18.81
CA SER A 524 2.87 -7.58 -20.02
C SER A 524 3.17 -6.50 -21.05
N GLU A 525 2.62 -5.30 -20.88
CA GLU A 525 2.86 -4.13 -21.73
C GLU A 525 3.10 -2.89 -20.87
N VAL A 526 3.85 -1.92 -21.41
CA VAL A 526 4.09 -0.62 -20.77
C VAL A 526 2.76 0.11 -20.55
N PRO A 527 2.48 0.61 -19.33
CA PRO A 527 1.24 1.32 -19.02
C PRO A 527 1.12 2.66 -19.77
N LYS A 528 -0.08 3.21 -19.83
CA LYS A 528 -0.32 4.55 -20.39
C LYS A 528 -0.22 5.60 -19.28
N ILE A 529 0.82 6.43 -19.32
CA ILE A 529 1.06 7.48 -18.33
C ILE A 529 1.14 8.83 -19.04
N GLY A 530 0.22 9.73 -18.71
CA GLY A 530 0.21 11.12 -19.16
C GLY A 530 0.54 12.08 -18.01
N ILE A 531 1.44 13.00 -18.24
CA ILE A 531 1.88 13.98 -17.23
C ILE A 531 1.78 15.38 -17.84
N ILE A 532 1.11 16.28 -17.13
CA ILE A 532 1.04 17.70 -17.44
C ILE A 532 1.75 18.45 -16.31
N ASP A 533 2.77 19.22 -16.69
CA ASP A 533 3.69 19.86 -15.76
C ASP A 533 4.00 21.32 -16.20
N ILE A 534 4.41 22.16 -15.28
CA ILE A 534 4.98 23.47 -15.56
C ILE A 534 6.43 23.50 -15.04
N GLY A 535 7.33 23.07 -15.89
CA GLY A 535 8.75 22.89 -15.60
C GLY A 535 9.23 21.47 -15.90
N PRO A 536 10.51 21.19 -15.70
CA PRO A 536 11.12 19.92 -16.08
C PRO A 536 10.97 18.84 -15.00
N SER A 537 10.02 18.95 -14.06
CA SER A 537 9.97 18.09 -12.86
C SER A 537 9.77 16.60 -13.19
N SER A 538 9.05 16.30 -14.27
CA SER A 538 8.76 14.94 -14.69
C SER A 538 9.70 14.40 -15.78
N ALA A 539 10.55 15.24 -16.33
CA ALA A 539 11.49 14.84 -17.40
C ALA A 539 12.42 13.70 -16.96
N GLY A 540 12.90 13.73 -15.71
CA GLY A 540 13.75 12.69 -15.16
C GLY A 540 13.12 11.30 -15.17
N PHE A 541 11.84 11.18 -14.81
CA PHE A 541 11.10 9.93 -14.88
C PHE A 541 10.92 9.44 -16.32
N VAL A 542 10.50 10.32 -17.23
CA VAL A 542 10.28 9.93 -18.65
C VAL A 542 11.59 9.53 -19.31
N ASP A 543 12.66 10.24 -19.01
CA ASP A 543 14.00 9.91 -19.49
C ASP A 543 14.48 8.56 -18.97
N LEU A 544 14.23 8.26 -17.67
CA LEU A 544 14.49 6.93 -17.12
C LEU A 544 13.68 5.86 -17.87
N ALA A 545 12.38 6.06 -18.02
CA ALA A 545 11.52 5.11 -18.71
C ALA A 545 11.98 4.84 -20.15
N ARG A 546 12.41 5.90 -20.88
CA ARG A 546 12.97 5.80 -22.22
C ARG A 546 14.26 4.99 -22.27
N ASP A 547 15.15 5.19 -21.31
CA ASP A 547 16.42 4.46 -21.24
C ASP A 547 16.26 2.99 -20.82
N LEU A 548 15.20 2.70 -20.06
CA LEU A 548 14.82 1.30 -19.72
C LEU A 548 14.24 0.54 -20.92
N LEU A 549 13.70 1.27 -21.93
CA LEU A 549 13.13 0.65 -23.12
C LEU A 549 14.22 0.27 -24.14
N PRO A 550 14.04 -0.82 -24.89
CA PRO A 550 14.93 -1.18 -25.98
C PRO A 550 14.94 -0.10 -27.06
N PRO A 551 16.03 0.04 -27.83
CA PRO A 551 16.22 1.16 -28.76
C PRO A 551 15.05 1.38 -29.76
N ASN A 552 14.42 0.32 -30.22
CA ASN A 552 13.29 0.36 -31.15
C ASN A 552 11.95 0.75 -30.52
N LEU A 553 11.86 0.81 -29.18
CA LEU A 553 10.64 1.18 -28.44
C LEU A 553 10.80 2.49 -27.63
N ARG A 554 11.93 3.18 -27.75
CA ARG A 554 12.22 4.43 -27.02
C ARG A 554 11.22 5.54 -27.30
N ASP A 555 10.63 5.54 -28.47
CA ASP A 555 9.60 6.51 -28.87
C ASP A 555 8.27 6.31 -28.08
N LEU A 556 8.13 5.22 -27.31
CA LEU A 556 7.02 5.04 -26.40
C LEU A 556 7.10 5.93 -25.15
N ALA A 557 8.28 6.51 -24.84
CA ALA A 557 8.47 7.42 -23.72
C ALA A 557 8.99 8.78 -24.22
N VAL A 558 8.15 9.82 -24.12
CA VAL A 558 8.39 11.14 -24.74
C VAL A 558 8.18 12.25 -23.70
N SER A 559 9.21 13.07 -23.51
CA SER A 559 9.11 14.33 -22.75
C SER A 559 9.26 15.50 -23.70
N VAL A 560 8.25 16.38 -23.71
CA VAL A 560 8.18 17.52 -24.65
C VAL A 560 7.94 18.81 -23.91
N LYS A 561 8.80 19.78 -24.13
CA LYS A 561 8.58 21.15 -23.73
C LYS A 561 7.81 21.86 -24.85
N LEU A 562 6.51 22.09 -24.61
CA LEU A 562 5.65 22.75 -25.60
C LEU A 562 6.12 24.19 -25.84
N GLN A 563 6.16 24.58 -27.09
CA GLN A 563 6.49 25.93 -27.51
C GLN A 563 5.33 26.52 -28.33
N ASN A 564 5.15 27.80 -28.23
CA ASN A 564 4.16 28.53 -29.05
C ASN A 564 4.64 28.70 -30.51
N ASP A 565 4.75 27.58 -31.22
CA ASP A 565 5.34 27.46 -32.55
C ASP A 565 4.54 26.46 -33.40
N LYS A 566 4.57 26.61 -34.70
CA LYS A 566 3.92 25.75 -35.70
C LYS A 566 4.30 24.27 -35.57
N ARG A 567 5.55 23.98 -35.17
CA ARG A 567 6.05 22.61 -35.00
C ARG A 567 5.31 21.83 -33.86
N PHE A 568 4.79 22.56 -32.89
CA PHE A 568 4.03 22.04 -31.78
C PHE A 568 2.52 22.24 -31.94
N ALA A 569 2.08 22.71 -33.13
CA ALA A 569 0.69 22.99 -33.39
C ALA A 569 -0.20 21.74 -33.07
N HIS A 570 -1.27 22.00 -32.35
CA HIS A 570 -2.30 21.02 -32.07
C HIS A 570 -3.68 21.65 -32.21
N ASN A 571 -4.42 21.18 -33.17
CA ASN A 571 -5.77 21.67 -33.44
C ASN A 571 -6.75 21.11 -32.40
N PRO A 572 -7.37 21.95 -31.53
CA PRO A 572 -8.35 21.44 -30.53
C PRO A 572 -9.54 20.70 -31.15
N PHE A 573 -9.82 20.97 -32.44
CA PHE A 573 -10.94 20.39 -33.21
C PHE A 573 -10.59 19.04 -33.84
N ASP A 574 -9.44 18.43 -33.58
CA ASP A 574 -9.17 17.08 -34.05
C ASP A 574 -10.17 16.10 -33.42
N THR A 575 -10.83 15.26 -34.24
CA THR A 575 -11.70 14.18 -33.77
C THR A 575 -10.95 12.86 -33.65
N LEU A 576 -11.53 11.86 -33.01
CA LEU A 576 -11.05 10.49 -33.05
C LEU A 576 -10.89 10.03 -34.51
N LEU A 577 -9.91 9.17 -34.77
CA LEU A 577 -9.57 8.76 -36.15
C LEU A 577 -10.77 8.18 -36.90
N GLY A 578 -11.04 8.71 -38.08
CA GLY A 578 -12.14 8.31 -38.94
C GLY A 578 -13.52 8.91 -38.60
N LEU A 579 -13.62 9.73 -37.53
CA LEU A 579 -14.88 10.40 -37.18
C LEU A 579 -14.95 11.79 -37.81
N THR A 580 -16.04 12.09 -38.48
CA THR A 580 -16.36 13.41 -39.07
C THR A 580 -16.99 14.35 -38.05
N TYR A 581 -17.38 13.86 -36.87
CA TYR A 581 -18.05 14.57 -35.78
C TYR A 581 -17.44 14.22 -34.44
N PRO A 582 -17.32 15.15 -33.48
CA PRO A 582 -16.75 14.86 -32.17
C PRO A 582 -17.69 13.98 -31.34
N THR A 583 -17.09 13.13 -30.51
CA THR A 583 -17.83 12.38 -29.48
C THR A 583 -18.37 13.34 -28.40
N PRO A 584 -19.41 12.94 -27.61
CA PRO A 584 -19.92 13.79 -26.53
C PRO A 584 -18.85 14.32 -25.56
N PRO A 585 -17.84 13.53 -25.12
CA PRO A 585 -16.73 14.05 -24.32
C PRO A 585 -15.86 15.09 -25.06
N GLU A 586 -15.54 14.86 -26.34
CA GLU A 586 -14.79 15.80 -27.16
C GLU A 586 -15.58 17.11 -27.36
N LYS A 587 -16.88 17.04 -27.61
CA LYS A 587 -17.75 18.23 -27.70
C LYS A 587 -17.81 18.99 -26.39
N GLY A 588 -17.95 18.29 -25.26
CA GLY A 588 -17.91 18.91 -23.93
C GLY A 588 -16.61 19.67 -23.66
N PHE A 589 -15.49 19.07 -24.02
CA PHE A 589 -14.18 19.73 -23.98
C PHE A 589 -14.15 20.99 -24.87
N LEU A 590 -14.59 20.90 -26.13
CA LEU A 590 -14.60 22.03 -27.05
C LEU A 590 -15.45 23.19 -26.55
N VAL A 591 -16.60 22.91 -25.97
CA VAL A 591 -17.46 23.93 -25.34
C VAL A 591 -16.73 24.61 -24.17
N ASN A 592 -16.10 23.86 -23.29
CA ASN A 592 -15.33 24.43 -22.17
C ASN A 592 -14.13 25.24 -22.66
N PHE A 593 -13.41 24.75 -23.66
CA PHE A 593 -12.24 25.40 -24.27
C PHE A 593 -12.64 26.72 -24.95
N LEU A 594 -13.68 26.73 -25.80
CA LEU A 594 -14.16 27.92 -26.49
C LEU A 594 -14.75 28.93 -25.50
N SER A 595 -15.51 28.47 -24.50
CA SER A 595 -16.05 29.35 -23.45
C SER A 595 -14.93 30.07 -22.72
N LEU A 596 -13.86 29.39 -22.35
CA LEU A 596 -12.68 30.01 -21.77
C LEU A 596 -12.00 30.98 -22.74
N LEU A 597 -11.84 30.56 -24.00
CA LEU A 597 -11.19 31.36 -25.03
C LEU A 597 -11.94 32.69 -25.30
N PHE A 598 -13.28 32.66 -25.35
CA PHE A 598 -14.10 33.83 -25.66
C PHE A 598 -14.41 34.71 -24.43
N THR A 599 -14.18 34.23 -23.21
CA THR A 599 -14.38 35.00 -21.98
C THR A 599 -13.20 35.99 -21.83
N PRO A 600 -13.42 37.29 -21.68
CA PRO A 600 -12.34 38.25 -21.42
C PRO A 600 -11.61 37.90 -20.12
N ALA A 601 -10.28 38.16 -20.10
CA ALA A 601 -9.47 37.85 -18.91
C ALA A 601 -9.87 38.67 -17.66
N SER A 602 -10.54 39.79 -17.86
CA SER A 602 -11.05 40.65 -16.80
C SER A 602 -12.42 40.18 -16.23
N ALA A 603 -13.09 39.26 -16.90
CA ALA A 603 -14.38 38.74 -16.45
C ALA A 603 -14.20 37.56 -15.51
N PRO A 604 -14.86 37.49 -14.34
CA PRO A 604 -14.74 36.39 -13.40
C PRO A 604 -15.31 35.07 -13.95
N ASP A 605 -16.38 35.16 -14.72
CA ASP A 605 -17.12 34.01 -15.26
C ASP A 605 -17.49 34.23 -16.73
N ALA A 606 -17.82 33.14 -17.41
CA ALA A 606 -18.37 33.19 -18.76
C ALA A 606 -19.71 33.93 -18.78
N TRP A 607 -19.90 34.72 -19.82
CA TRP A 607 -21.20 35.39 -20.01
C TRP A 607 -22.33 34.37 -20.17
N GLU A 608 -23.51 34.77 -19.73
CA GLU A 608 -24.75 34.05 -20.05
C GLU A 608 -24.88 33.83 -21.55
N MET A 609 -25.39 32.69 -21.98
CA MET A 609 -25.49 32.21 -23.36
C MET A 609 -24.18 31.90 -24.09
N LEU A 610 -22.98 32.17 -23.51
CA LEU A 610 -21.73 31.88 -24.19
C LEU A 610 -21.43 30.35 -24.33
N PRO A 611 -21.67 29.52 -23.32
CA PRO A 611 -21.52 28.07 -23.48
C PRO A 611 -22.47 27.48 -24.53
N GLU A 612 -23.69 27.99 -24.61
CA GLU A 612 -24.69 27.57 -25.59
C GLU A 612 -24.27 27.97 -27.01
N LEU A 613 -23.79 29.22 -27.20
CA LEU A 613 -23.20 29.65 -28.48
C LEU A 613 -22.04 28.75 -28.88
N CYS A 614 -21.14 28.45 -27.95
CA CYS A 614 -19.98 27.55 -28.23
C CYS A 614 -20.46 26.17 -28.66
N GLY A 615 -21.51 25.60 -28.02
CA GLY A 615 -22.11 24.32 -28.40
C GLY A 615 -22.68 24.33 -29.82
N VAL A 616 -23.44 25.34 -30.17
CA VAL A 616 -24.02 25.53 -31.53
C VAL A 616 -22.89 25.78 -32.54
N LEU A 617 -21.89 26.56 -32.21
CA LEU A 617 -20.72 26.83 -33.08
C LEU A 617 -19.94 25.55 -33.42
N VAL A 618 -19.71 24.68 -32.43
CA VAL A 618 -19.09 23.37 -32.67
C VAL A 618 -19.93 22.53 -33.61
N ASP A 619 -21.25 22.42 -33.38
CA ASP A 619 -22.15 21.64 -34.23
C ASP A 619 -22.16 22.14 -35.68
N GLU A 620 -22.27 23.45 -35.85
CA GLU A 620 -22.29 24.09 -37.17
C GLU A 620 -20.95 23.93 -37.92
N ALA A 621 -19.82 24.04 -37.21
CA ALA A 621 -18.52 23.87 -37.83
C ALA A 621 -18.30 22.46 -38.37
N TYR A 622 -18.65 21.45 -37.58
CA TYR A 622 -18.53 20.05 -38.07
C TYR A 622 -19.58 19.68 -39.09
N ARG A 623 -20.82 20.20 -38.97
CA ARG A 623 -21.83 20.04 -40.01
C ARG A 623 -21.39 20.65 -41.35
N TYR A 624 -20.79 21.82 -41.29
CA TYR A 624 -20.33 22.51 -42.49
C TYR A 624 -19.16 21.76 -43.16
N TYR A 625 -18.09 21.45 -42.45
CA TYR A 625 -16.92 20.80 -43.02
C TYR A 625 -17.02 19.27 -43.10
N GLY A 626 -17.87 18.63 -42.35
CA GLY A 626 -18.05 17.17 -42.37
C GLY A 626 -19.06 16.72 -43.44
N THR A 627 -20.11 17.56 -43.74
CA THR A 627 -21.23 17.12 -44.58
C THR A 627 -21.52 18.13 -45.72
N PHE A 628 -21.64 19.42 -45.38
CA PHE A 628 -22.17 20.37 -46.34
C PHE A 628 -21.11 20.82 -47.39
N LYS A 629 -19.88 21.14 -46.94
CA LYS A 629 -18.76 21.53 -47.77
C LYS A 629 -17.46 20.91 -47.27
N PRO A 630 -17.28 19.58 -47.45
CA PRO A 630 -16.06 18.93 -47.06
C PRO A 630 -14.83 19.60 -47.66
N LYS A 631 -13.72 19.63 -46.90
CA LYS A 631 -12.48 20.25 -47.36
C LYS A 631 -11.88 19.40 -48.51
N PRO A 632 -11.65 20.00 -49.71
CA PRO A 632 -11.04 19.27 -50.81
C PRO A 632 -9.57 18.99 -50.55
N TYR A 633 -9.07 17.85 -51.06
CA TYR A 633 -7.64 17.57 -51.09
C TYR A 633 -6.90 18.63 -51.92
N GLN A 634 -5.73 18.98 -51.44
CA GLN A 634 -4.85 19.94 -52.13
C GLN A 634 -3.46 19.31 -52.24
N PRO A 635 -2.97 19.04 -53.46
CA PRO A 635 -1.59 18.54 -53.66
C PRO A 635 -0.54 19.49 -53.09
N GLY A 636 0.53 18.95 -52.54
CA GLY A 636 1.62 19.69 -51.89
C GLY A 636 1.39 20.04 -50.42
N VAL A 637 0.18 19.81 -49.86
CA VAL A 637 -0.10 20.09 -48.44
C VAL A 637 0.49 19.01 -47.51
N GLU A 638 0.43 17.76 -47.93
CA GLU A 638 1.00 16.63 -47.17
C GLU A 638 1.74 15.66 -48.13
N PRO A 639 3.06 15.86 -48.34
CA PRO A 639 3.81 15.10 -49.33
C PRO A 639 3.76 13.58 -49.17
N ALA A 640 3.62 13.11 -47.93
CA ALA A 640 3.48 11.67 -47.66
C ALA A 640 2.17 11.11 -48.22
N ILE A 641 1.08 11.87 -48.17
CA ILE A 641 -0.21 11.51 -48.75
C ILE A 641 -0.18 11.62 -50.28
N ASP A 642 0.47 12.67 -50.81
CA ASP A 642 0.62 12.85 -52.23
C ASP A 642 1.30 11.64 -52.90
N LYS A 643 2.34 11.12 -52.27
CA LYS A 643 3.04 9.93 -52.72
C LYS A 643 2.15 8.70 -52.69
N LEU A 644 1.41 8.48 -51.58
CA LEU A 644 0.49 7.37 -51.46
C LEU A 644 -0.63 7.39 -52.51
N LEU A 645 -1.18 8.58 -52.81
CA LEU A 645 -2.20 8.71 -53.86
C LEU A 645 -1.67 8.41 -55.26
N GLN A 646 -0.38 8.60 -55.54
CA GLN A 646 0.26 8.17 -56.77
C GLN A 646 0.27 6.62 -56.89
N ASP A 647 0.45 5.93 -55.76
CA ASP A 647 0.43 4.47 -55.73
C ASP A 647 -1.01 3.89 -55.83
N TYR A 648 -2.04 4.71 -55.56
CA TYR A 648 -3.46 4.32 -55.62
C TYR A 648 -4.28 5.30 -56.50
N PRO A 649 -4.01 5.37 -57.81
CA PRO A 649 -4.68 6.34 -58.71
C PRO A 649 -6.20 6.12 -58.81
N THR A 650 -6.70 4.94 -58.51
CA THR A 650 -8.14 4.61 -58.48
C THR A 650 -8.92 5.33 -57.41
N TRP A 651 -8.26 5.89 -56.41
CA TRP A 651 -8.91 6.68 -55.36
C TRP A 651 -9.25 8.09 -55.79
N MET A 652 -8.64 8.59 -56.88
CA MET A 652 -8.90 9.92 -57.44
C MET A 652 -10.16 9.87 -58.33
N PRO A 653 -11.22 10.62 -57.99
CA PRO A 653 -12.42 10.69 -58.84
C PRO A 653 -12.10 11.42 -60.16
N SER A 654 -12.88 11.15 -61.20
CA SER A 654 -12.68 11.69 -62.53
C SER A 654 -12.78 13.23 -62.61
N ASN A 655 -13.52 13.86 -61.69
CA ASN A 655 -13.65 15.32 -61.58
C ASN A 655 -12.53 15.98 -60.75
N GLY A 656 -11.59 15.23 -60.16
CA GLY A 656 -10.48 15.75 -59.34
C GLY A 656 -10.87 16.24 -57.93
N ASP A 657 -12.15 16.26 -57.60
CA ASP A 657 -12.66 16.73 -56.29
C ASP A 657 -12.72 15.60 -55.26
N LEU A 658 -11.59 15.32 -54.60
CA LEU A 658 -11.49 14.34 -53.55
C LEU A 658 -11.47 15.02 -52.18
N PRO A 659 -12.47 14.77 -51.28
CA PRO A 659 -12.43 15.30 -49.94
C PRO A 659 -11.37 14.60 -49.06
N TRP A 660 -10.72 15.34 -48.13
CA TRP A 660 -9.78 14.78 -47.18
C TRP A 660 -10.38 13.63 -46.35
N PHE A 661 -11.66 13.73 -45.96
CA PHE A 661 -12.31 12.63 -45.20
C PHE A 661 -12.48 11.35 -46.02
N GLU A 662 -12.59 11.42 -47.33
CA GLU A 662 -12.66 10.24 -48.18
C GLU A 662 -11.28 9.57 -48.27
N ILE A 663 -10.19 10.35 -48.33
CA ILE A 663 -8.82 9.83 -48.24
C ILE A 663 -8.61 9.13 -46.90
N VAL A 664 -9.06 9.72 -45.78
CA VAL A 664 -9.01 9.08 -44.47
C VAL A 664 -9.68 7.72 -44.46
N SER A 665 -10.90 7.65 -44.99
CA SER A 665 -11.69 6.41 -45.07
C SER A 665 -10.99 5.33 -45.90
N ASN A 666 -10.44 5.72 -47.05
CA ASN A 666 -9.71 4.80 -47.96
C ASN A 666 -8.41 4.27 -47.29
N LEU A 667 -7.64 5.14 -46.65
CA LEU A 667 -6.41 4.76 -45.90
C LEU A 667 -6.72 3.86 -44.71
N MET A 668 -7.82 4.09 -44.01
CA MET A 668 -8.23 3.22 -42.92
C MET A 668 -8.66 1.83 -43.39
N ARG A 669 -9.40 1.75 -44.52
CA ARG A 669 -9.76 0.47 -45.14
C ARG A 669 -8.51 -0.28 -45.63
N ALA A 670 -7.48 0.43 -46.08
CA ALA A 670 -6.18 -0.13 -46.45
C ALA A 670 -5.29 -0.50 -45.22
N GLY A 671 -5.74 -0.25 -44.00
CA GLY A 671 -4.98 -0.54 -42.78
C GLY A 671 -3.85 0.47 -42.47
N ASN A 672 -3.77 1.56 -43.22
CA ASN A 672 -2.72 2.59 -43.01
C ASN A 672 -3.22 3.71 -42.09
N PHE A 673 -3.35 3.40 -40.79
CA PHE A 673 -3.90 4.30 -39.79
C PHE A 673 -3.01 5.53 -39.53
N ILE A 674 -1.68 5.41 -39.71
CA ILE A 674 -0.75 6.54 -39.55
C ILE A 674 -0.99 7.59 -40.64
N ALA A 675 -1.07 7.16 -41.90
CA ALA A 675 -1.36 8.05 -43.02
C ALA A 675 -2.79 8.62 -42.90
N ALA A 676 -3.77 7.82 -42.50
CA ALA A 676 -5.14 8.26 -42.25
C ALA A 676 -5.18 9.41 -41.21
N GLY A 677 -4.43 9.28 -40.09
CA GLY A 677 -4.31 10.33 -39.07
C GLY A 677 -3.68 11.61 -39.61
N ARG A 678 -2.69 11.51 -40.53
CA ARG A 678 -2.10 12.69 -41.21
C ARG A 678 -3.12 13.36 -42.13
N ALA A 679 -3.85 12.63 -42.91
CA ALA A 679 -4.88 13.16 -43.80
C ALA A 679 -6.02 13.85 -42.99
N GLN A 680 -6.46 13.24 -41.88
CA GLN A 680 -7.55 13.79 -41.09
C GLN A 680 -7.30 15.17 -40.50
N ARG A 681 -6.03 15.53 -40.19
CA ARG A 681 -5.64 16.88 -39.71
C ARG A 681 -6.07 18.00 -40.66
N HIS A 682 -6.17 17.71 -41.95
CA HIS A 682 -6.58 18.67 -42.98
C HIS A 682 -8.09 18.66 -43.21
N ALA A 683 -8.79 17.60 -42.78
CA ALA A 683 -10.24 17.43 -42.99
C ALA A 683 -11.08 18.16 -41.93
N VAL A 684 -10.62 18.23 -40.68
CA VAL A 684 -11.36 18.81 -39.55
C VAL A 684 -11.38 20.34 -39.55
N PRO A 685 -12.38 20.96 -38.86
CA PRO A 685 -12.38 22.44 -38.66
C PRO A 685 -11.11 22.93 -37.95
N ARG A 686 -10.77 24.19 -38.18
CA ARG A 686 -9.68 24.91 -37.47
C ARG A 686 -10.21 26.16 -36.80
N LEU A 687 -9.55 26.61 -35.73
CA LEU A 687 -9.96 27.78 -34.97
C LEU A 687 -10.24 28.99 -35.85
N LYS A 688 -9.34 29.32 -36.79
CA LYS A 688 -9.49 30.47 -37.73
C LYS A 688 -10.73 30.37 -38.61
N GLU A 689 -11.21 29.17 -38.91
CA GLU A 689 -12.36 28.95 -39.79
C GLU A 689 -13.69 29.19 -39.12
N LEU A 690 -13.70 29.21 -37.78
CA LEU A 690 -14.90 29.48 -36.99
C LEU A 690 -15.46 30.90 -37.21
N SER A 691 -14.59 31.88 -37.50
CA SER A 691 -15.06 33.25 -37.82
C SER A 691 -16.01 33.26 -39.02
N GLY A 692 -15.74 32.40 -40.05
CA GLY A 692 -16.63 32.26 -41.22
C GLY A 692 -17.95 31.56 -40.84
N ILE A 693 -17.93 30.60 -39.92
CA ILE A 693 -19.14 29.92 -39.46
C ILE A 693 -20.01 30.85 -38.62
N LEU A 694 -19.39 31.67 -37.73
CA LEU A 694 -20.13 32.70 -36.94
C LEU A 694 -20.87 33.68 -37.83
N GLN A 695 -20.34 34.09 -38.97
CA GLN A 695 -20.99 34.98 -39.92
C GLN A 695 -21.96 34.26 -40.85
N GLY A 696 -21.60 33.05 -41.29
CA GLY A 696 -22.35 32.32 -42.31
C GLY A 696 -23.58 31.55 -41.80
N SER A 697 -23.54 31.06 -40.56
CA SER A 697 -24.64 30.25 -40.04
C SER A 697 -25.87 31.10 -39.72
N LYS A 698 -27.00 30.73 -40.35
CA LYS A 698 -28.31 31.37 -40.09
C LYS A 698 -28.75 31.15 -38.65
N ILE A 699 -28.59 29.96 -38.13
CA ILE A 699 -28.97 29.58 -36.76
C ILE A 699 -28.27 30.48 -35.74
N ILE A 700 -26.94 30.66 -35.89
CA ILE A 700 -26.16 31.50 -34.97
C ILE A 700 -26.59 32.97 -35.05
N ARG A 701 -26.79 33.49 -36.27
CA ARG A 701 -27.21 34.88 -36.44
C ARG A 701 -28.61 35.16 -35.92
N ASP A 702 -29.56 34.29 -36.18
CA ASP A 702 -30.97 34.48 -35.76
C ASP A 702 -31.09 34.38 -34.23
N THR A 703 -30.27 33.55 -33.55
CA THR A 703 -30.33 33.33 -32.09
C THR A 703 -29.47 34.30 -31.28
N TYR A 704 -28.27 34.61 -31.74
CA TYR A 704 -27.23 35.32 -30.97
C TYR A 704 -26.82 36.65 -31.62
N GLY A 705 -27.28 36.99 -32.81
CA GLY A 705 -26.81 38.12 -33.60
C GLY A 705 -27.00 39.49 -32.95
N THR A 706 -28.09 39.64 -32.15
CA THR A 706 -28.45 40.87 -31.45
C THR A 706 -28.04 40.85 -29.98
N TYR A 707 -27.54 39.72 -29.46
CA TYR A 707 -27.20 39.63 -28.04
C TYR A 707 -25.89 40.38 -27.75
N THR A 708 -25.97 41.35 -26.84
CA THR A 708 -24.83 42.14 -26.37
C THR A 708 -24.59 41.79 -24.88
N PRO A 709 -23.38 41.27 -24.55
CA PRO A 709 -23.04 40.96 -23.17
C PRO A 709 -23.11 42.18 -22.25
N PRO A 710 -23.34 41.98 -20.94
CA PRO A 710 -23.34 43.05 -19.96
C PRO A 710 -22.02 43.84 -20.00
N ASN A 711 -22.08 45.18 -19.93
CA ASN A 711 -20.94 46.11 -20.00
C ASN A 711 -20.15 46.08 -21.31
N SER A 712 -20.72 45.64 -22.42
CA SER A 712 -20.16 45.66 -23.75
C SER A 712 -21.04 46.51 -24.69
N SER A 713 -20.43 47.19 -25.65
CA SER A 713 -21.11 47.84 -26.78
C SER A 713 -21.09 46.96 -28.03
N THR A 714 -20.47 45.82 -27.98
CA THR A 714 -20.21 44.92 -29.11
C THR A 714 -21.01 43.62 -28.93
N THR A 715 -21.55 43.10 -30.01
CA THR A 715 -22.33 41.82 -29.95
C THR A 715 -21.46 40.65 -29.57
N LEU A 716 -22.06 39.56 -29.00
CA LEU A 716 -21.36 38.37 -28.62
C LEU A 716 -20.62 37.71 -29.81
N ILE A 717 -21.22 37.75 -31.00
CA ILE A 717 -20.60 37.20 -32.21
C ILE A 717 -19.34 38.00 -32.58
N GLU A 718 -19.42 39.32 -32.57
CA GLU A 718 -18.26 40.18 -32.90
C GLU A 718 -17.13 40.01 -31.88
N LEU A 719 -17.46 39.91 -30.58
CA LEU A 719 -16.48 39.63 -29.53
C LEU A 719 -15.79 38.25 -29.73
N ALA A 720 -16.58 37.23 -30.05
CA ALA A 720 -16.01 35.91 -30.36
C ALA A 720 -15.08 35.96 -31.56
N GLN A 721 -15.40 36.69 -32.61
CA GLN A 721 -14.53 36.87 -33.78
C GLN A 721 -13.23 37.61 -33.46
N MET A 722 -13.34 38.71 -32.67
CA MET A 722 -12.13 39.43 -32.22
C MET A 722 -11.23 38.53 -31.40
N MET A 723 -11.81 37.71 -30.50
CA MET A 723 -11.02 36.77 -29.70
C MET A 723 -10.38 35.65 -30.54
N ILE A 724 -11.08 35.12 -31.53
CA ILE A 724 -10.50 34.14 -32.48
C ILE A 724 -9.32 34.73 -33.19
N GLN A 725 -9.44 35.99 -33.74
CA GLN A 725 -8.34 36.61 -34.43
C GLN A 725 -7.12 36.84 -33.53
N SER A 726 -7.34 37.40 -32.34
CA SER A 726 -6.27 37.58 -31.35
C SER A 726 -5.54 36.29 -31.03
N VAL A 727 -6.29 35.20 -30.77
CA VAL A 727 -5.69 33.91 -30.44
C VAL A 727 -4.95 33.28 -31.61
N VAL A 728 -5.45 33.42 -32.84
CA VAL A 728 -4.77 32.92 -34.05
C VAL A 728 -3.45 33.63 -34.26
N ASP A 729 -3.40 34.93 -33.96
CA ASP A 729 -2.16 35.74 -34.08
C ASP A 729 -1.19 35.47 -32.92
N ASP A 730 -1.71 35.37 -31.70
CA ASP A 730 -0.88 35.25 -30.50
C ASP A 730 -0.42 33.82 -30.22
N PHE A 731 -1.20 32.80 -30.67
CA PHE A 731 -0.95 31.38 -30.37
C PHE A 731 -0.85 30.50 -31.62
N PRO A 732 0.29 30.55 -32.34
CA PRO A 732 0.58 29.63 -33.45
C PRO A 732 0.31 28.16 -33.15
N ILE A 733 0.51 27.73 -31.89
CA ILE A 733 0.21 26.36 -31.45
C ILE A 733 -1.24 25.95 -31.66
N LEU A 734 -2.21 26.88 -31.69
CA LEU A 734 -3.66 26.65 -31.87
C LEU A 734 -4.14 26.95 -33.32
N ALA A 735 -3.30 27.63 -34.12
CA ALA A 735 -3.74 28.22 -35.39
C ALA A 735 -3.58 27.28 -36.61
N TYR A 736 -2.73 26.25 -36.49
CA TYR A 736 -2.34 25.38 -37.60
C TYR A 736 -2.90 23.95 -37.43
N PRO A 737 -2.94 23.15 -38.52
CA PRO A 737 -3.19 21.72 -38.41
C PRO A 737 -2.23 21.05 -37.45
N THR A 738 -2.66 20.00 -36.79
CA THR A 738 -1.83 19.28 -35.79
C THR A 738 -0.54 18.77 -36.42
N ALA A 739 0.59 19.34 -35.98
CA ALA A 739 1.93 18.90 -36.32
C ALA A 739 2.47 17.89 -35.31
N PHE A 740 2.19 18.10 -34.01
CA PHE A 740 2.62 17.24 -32.92
C PHE A 740 1.46 16.46 -32.33
N ASN A 741 1.54 15.11 -32.35
CA ASN A 741 0.56 14.23 -31.76
C ASN A 741 1.27 13.10 -30.98
N PRO A 742 1.20 13.09 -29.64
CA PRO A 742 1.86 12.09 -28.81
C PRO A 742 1.02 10.81 -28.60
N SER A 743 -0.10 10.63 -29.29
CA SER A 743 -1.04 9.52 -29.02
C SER A 743 -0.41 8.12 -29.14
N ALA A 744 0.58 7.96 -30.02
CA ALA A 744 1.31 6.69 -30.20
C ALA A 744 2.22 6.33 -29.01
N ALA A 745 2.68 7.32 -28.22
CA ALA A 745 3.52 7.09 -27.08
C ALA A 745 2.71 6.56 -25.87
N ARG A 746 3.36 5.78 -25.03
CA ARG A 746 2.79 5.21 -23.80
C ARG A 746 3.01 6.09 -22.58
N ILE A 747 4.19 6.68 -22.47
CA ILE A 747 4.59 7.57 -21.37
C ILE A 747 4.88 8.94 -21.96
N VAL A 748 4.07 9.92 -21.63
CA VAL A 748 4.17 11.27 -22.20
C VAL A 748 4.19 12.30 -21.07
N SER A 749 5.18 13.17 -21.08
CA SER A 749 5.20 14.37 -20.23
C SER A 749 5.19 15.62 -21.12
N LEU A 750 4.23 16.50 -20.87
CA LEU A 750 4.09 17.81 -21.52
C LEU A 750 4.47 18.90 -20.52
N ASP A 751 5.63 19.55 -20.75
CA ASP A 751 6.07 20.72 -19.99
C ASP A 751 5.50 22.00 -20.63
N LEU A 752 4.67 22.71 -19.88
CA LEU A 752 3.98 23.93 -20.32
C LEU A 752 4.71 25.21 -19.98
N ALA A 753 5.95 25.19 -19.44
CA ALA A 753 6.63 26.36 -18.93
C ALA A 753 6.81 27.48 -19.98
N GLU A 754 6.97 27.14 -21.29
CA GLU A 754 7.13 28.13 -22.35
C GLU A 754 5.80 28.70 -22.85
N VAL A 755 4.70 27.96 -22.75
CA VAL A 755 3.38 28.36 -23.24
C VAL A 755 2.47 28.90 -22.12
N ALA A 756 2.77 28.60 -20.87
CA ALA A 756 2.05 29.06 -19.65
C ALA A 756 2.73 30.29 -19.04
N LYS A 757 3.23 31.21 -19.90
CA LYS A 757 3.88 32.46 -19.48
C LYS A 757 2.88 33.58 -19.26
N GLY A 758 3.24 34.48 -18.37
CA GLY A 758 2.46 35.68 -18.08
C GLY A 758 1.99 35.74 -16.63
N SER A 759 1.69 36.96 -16.18
CA SER A 759 1.17 37.24 -14.83
C SER A 759 -0.21 37.90 -14.94
N GLY A 760 -0.93 37.90 -13.85
CA GLY A 760 -2.26 38.50 -13.80
C GLY A 760 -3.34 37.66 -14.52
N PRO A 761 -4.53 38.22 -14.71
CA PRO A 761 -5.69 37.47 -15.25
C PRO A 761 -5.47 36.89 -16.66
N GLN A 762 -4.75 37.59 -17.53
CA GLN A 762 -4.43 37.11 -18.88
C GLN A 762 -3.46 35.92 -18.84
N GLY A 763 -2.44 35.97 -17.96
CA GLY A 763 -1.50 34.85 -17.77
C GLY A 763 -2.19 33.61 -17.24
N LEU A 764 -3.11 33.74 -16.29
CA LEU A 764 -3.93 32.65 -15.76
C LEU A 764 -4.82 32.04 -16.84
N LYS A 765 -5.50 32.88 -17.65
CA LYS A 765 -6.31 32.41 -18.78
C LYS A 765 -5.47 31.62 -19.79
N ASN A 766 -4.30 32.13 -20.17
CA ASN A 766 -3.42 31.44 -21.10
C ASN A 766 -2.92 30.10 -20.55
N THR A 767 -2.54 30.08 -19.28
CA THR A 767 -2.16 28.84 -18.60
C THR A 767 -3.30 27.83 -18.60
N ALA A 768 -4.52 28.26 -18.28
CA ALA A 768 -5.71 27.41 -18.28
C ALA A 768 -6.02 26.82 -19.67
N LEU A 769 -5.92 27.64 -20.74
CA LEU A 769 -6.07 27.16 -22.12
C LEU A 769 -5.04 26.09 -22.48
N MET A 770 -3.78 26.28 -22.08
CA MET A 770 -2.71 25.32 -22.37
C MET A 770 -2.86 24.03 -21.55
N TYR A 771 -3.37 24.12 -20.32
CA TYR A 771 -3.72 22.90 -19.55
C TYR A 771 -4.83 22.08 -20.20
N LEU A 772 -5.90 22.75 -20.66
CA LEU A 772 -7.00 22.09 -21.37
C LEU A 772 -6.51 21.46 -22.69
N LEU A 773 -5.64 22.15 -23.42
CA LEU A 773 -5.03 21.63 -24.65
C LEU A 773 -4.17 20.40 -24.37
N ALA A 774 -3.25 20.50 -23.40
CA ALA A 774 -2.38 19.39 -23.00
C ALA A 774 -3.19 18.17 -22.54
N ARG A 775 -4.24 18.41 -21.75
CA ARG A 775 -5.19 17.36 -21.39
C ARG A 775 -5.77 16.68 -22.62
N GLN A 776 -6.26 17.44 -23.60
CA GLN A 776 -6.86 16.87 -24.82
C GLN A 776 -5.87 16.02 -25.61
N MET A 777 -4.60 16.46 -25.69
CA MET A 777 -3.52 15.70 -26.35
C MET A 777 -3.27 14.33 -25.71
N LEU A 778 -3.45 14.22 -24.37
CA LEU A 778 -3.12 12.99 -23.62
C LEU A 778 -4.29 12.03 -23.48
N VAL A 779 -5.54 12.54 -23.41
CA VAL A 779 -6.67 11.73 -22.94
C VAL A 779 -7.66 11.35 -24.03
N LYS A 780 -7.55 11.88 -25.25
CA LYS A 780 -8.53 11.76 -26.32
C LYS A 780 -9.02 10.31 -26.54
N GLU A 781 -8.13 9.32 -26.50
CA GLU A 781 -8.42 7.90 -26.68
C GLU A 781 -8.74 7.17 -25.36
N LEU A 782 -8.62 7.84 -24.18
CA LEU A 782 -8.79 7.17 -22.88
C LEU A 782 -10.22 7.23 -22.36
N PHE A 783 -11.03 8.19 -22.84
CA PHE A 783 -12.40 8.45 -22.37
C PHE A 783 -13.49 7.84 -23.26
N ILE A 784 -13.17 6.79 -24.00
CA ILE A 784 -14.12 6.00 -24.80
C ILE A 784 -14.10 4.53 -24.34
N ASP A 785 -15.22 3.85 -24.52
CA ASP A 785 -15.38 2.41 -24.30
C ASP A 785 -15.92 1.69 -25.55
N GLU A 786 -16.12 0.38 -25.47
CA GLU A 786 -16.63 -0.42 -26.59
C GLU A 786 -18.08 -0.04 -26.94
N GLU A 787 -18.89 0.38 -25.98
CA GLU A 787 -20.26 0.82 -26.21
C GLU A 787 -20.29 2.14 -27.01
N ASP A 788 -19.42 3.08 -26.66
CA ASP A 788 -19.24 4.32 -27.43
C ASP A 788 -18.80 3.99 -28.87
N CYS A 789 -17.82 3.09 -29.02
CA CYS A 789 -17.29 2.70 -30.33
C CYS A 789 -18.29 1.94 -31.19
N ALA A 790 -19.28 1.25 -30.62
CA ALA A 790 -20.30 0.52 -31.37
C ALA A 790 -21.15 1.44 -32.27
N GLN A 791 -21.24 2.72 -31.94
CA GLN A 791 -21.98 3.74 -32.71
C GLN A 791 -21.16 4.34 -33.84
N PHE A 792 -19.86 4.08 -33.93
CA PHE A 792 -18.98 4.64 -34.96
C PHE A 792 -19.21 3.96 -36.30
N PRO A 793 -19.06 4.69 -37.43
CA PRO A 793 -19.08 4.10 -38.73
C PRO A 793 -17.83 3.23 -38.98
N GLU A 794 -17.95 2.21 -39.85
CA GLU A 794 -16.79 1.50 -40.35
C GLU A 794 -15.98 2.36 -41.34
N PRO A 795 -14.63 2.30 -41.34
CA PRO A 795 -13.76 1.37 -40.59
C PRO A 795 -13.33 1.87 -39.20
N ALA A 796 -13.80 3.03 -38.73
CA ALA A 796 -13.41 3.61 -37.43
C ALA A 796 -13.84 2.71 -36.27
N ARG A 797 -15.03 2.10 -36.36
CA ARG A 797 -15.55 1.19 -35.32
C ARG A 797 -14.54 0.09 -34.96
N SER A 798 -14.16 -0.69 -35.96
CA SER A 798 -13.23 -1.82 -35.77
C SER A 798 -11.89 -1.40 -35.21
N TYR A 799 -11.36 -0.27 -35.69
CA TYR A 799 -10.10 0.30 -35.20
C TYR A 799 -10.17 0.69 -33.74
N HIS A 800 -11.20 1.46 -33.33
CA HIS A 800 -11.33 1.95 -31.97
C HIS A 800 -11.67 0.85 -30.99
N ILE A 801 -12.50 -0.13 -31.35
CA ILE A 801 -12.76 -1.32 -30.48
C ILE A 801 -11.44 -2.06 -30.20
N ALA A 802 -10.61 -2.29 -31.21
CA ALA A 802 -9.31 -2.93 -31.02
C ALA A 802 -8.40 -2.12 -30.08
N ASN A 803 -8.35 -0.80 -30.23
CA ASN A 803 -7.56 0.08 -29.37
C ASN A 803 -8.10 0.09 -27.91
N VAL A 804 -9.41 0.19 -27.72
CA VAL A 804 -10.04 0.16 -26.40
C VAL A 804 -9.71 -1.13 -25.68
N ARG A 805 -9.87 -2.29 -26.35
CA ARG A 805 -9.52 -3.60 -25.78
C ARG A 805 -8.06 -3.68 -25.35
N LYS A 806 -7.16 -3.18 -26.19
CA LYS A 806 -5.73 -3.11 -25.85
C LYS A 806 -5.44 -2.24 -24.64
N LEU A 807 -6.16 -1.12 -24.50
CA LEU A 807 -6.00 -0.20 -23.37
C LEU A 807 -6.70 -0.68 -22.09
N GLN A 808 -7.69 -1.58 -22.17
CA GLN A 808 -8.37 -2.13 -20.98
C GLN A 808 -7.45 -3.00 -20.12
N THR A 809 -6.45 -3.63 -20.69
CA THR A 809 -5.56 -4.59 -20.01
C THR A 809 -4.39 -3.92 -19.28
N VAL A 810 -4.16 -2.62 -19.50
CA VAL A 810 -3.05 -1.89 -18.92
C VAL A 810 -3.52 -0.77 -17.98
N PRO A 811 -2.80 -0.48 -16.89
CA PRO A 811 -3.07 0.69 -16.07
C PRO A 811 -2.93 1.98 -16.88
N LYS A 812 -3.81 2.92 -16.57
CA LYS A 812 -3.78 4.27 -17.14
C LYS A 812 -3.64 5.26 -16.00
N ARG A 813 -2.68 6.17 -16.10
CA ARG A 813 -2.46 7.21 -15.10
C ARG A 813 -2.34 8.58 -15.78
N LEU A 814 -3.05 9.54 -15.23
CA LEU A 814 -3.00 10.94 -15.65
C LEU A 814 -2.62 11.81 -14.47
N SER A 815 -1.52 12.52 -14.56
CA SER A 815 -0.98 13.34 -13.47
C SER A 815 -0.89 14.81 -13.90
N TYR A 816 -1.41 15.70 -13.06
CA TYR A 816 -1.29 17.14 -13.20
C TYR A 816 -0.43 17.69 -12.05
N ASP A 817 0.70 18.27 -12.38
CA ASP A 817 1.52 18.99 -11.41
C ASP A 817 1.25 20.51 -11.50
N GLU A 818 1.53 21.25 -10.43
CA GLU A 818 1.42 22.71 -10.34
C GLU A 818 0.01 23.27 -10.67
N LEU A 819 -1.07 22.54 -10.27
CA LEU A 819 -2.46 22.91 -10.60
C LEU A 819 -2.83 24.34 -10.15
N HIS A 820 -2.19 24.87 -9.09
CA HIS A 820 -2.40 26.24 -8.61
C HIS A 820 -2.11 27.31 -9.69
N ARG A 821 -1.27 27.00 -10.69
CA ARG A 821 -0.93 27.90 -11.79
C ARG A 821 -2.12 28.18 -12.71
N THR A 822 -3.19 27.38 -12.65
CA THR A 822 -4.43 27.65 -13.37
C THR A 822 -5.30 28.69 -12.68
N GLY A 823 -4.95 29.12 -11.45
CA GLY A 823 -5.71 30.09 -10.65
C GLY A 823 -7.14 29.68 -10.34
N GLY A 824 -7.43 28.38 -10.45
CA GLY A 824 -8.78 27.86 -10.19
C GLY A 824 -9.84 28.31 -11.21
N VAL A 825 -9.44 28.65 -12.43
CA VAL A 825 -10.32 29.07 -13.52
C VAL A 825 -11.49 28.09 -13.71
N PRO A 826 -12.77 28.56 -13.70
CA PRO A 826 -13.95 27.69 -13.67
C PRO A 826 -14.01 26.62 -14.77
N PRO A 827 -13.72 26.87 -16.05
CA PRO A 827 -13.72 25.83 -17.09
C PRO A 827 -12.73 24.68 -16.82
N VAL A 828 -11.55 24.96 -16.21
CA VAL A 828 -10.59 23.93 -15.85
C VAL A 828 -11.15 23.09 -14.70
N LYS A 829 -11.67 23.71 -13.65
CA LYS A 829 -12.32 23.00 -12.53
C LYS A 829 -13.45 22.10 -13.03
N LYS A 830 -14.34 22.65 -13.87
CA LYS A 830 -15.45 21.89 -14.47
C LYS A 830 -14.96 20.68 -15.28
N GLN A 831 -13.88 20.84 -16.04
CA GLN A 831 -13.31 19.73 -16.82
C GLN A 831 -12.72 18.65 -15.90
N LEU A 832 -11.96 19.04 -14.86
CA LEU A 832 -11.38 18.10 -13.91
C LEU A 832 -12.45 17.37 -13.08
N GLU A 833 -13.56 18.03 -12.73
CA GLU A 833 -14.68 17.39 -12.04
C GLU A 833 -15.41 16.40 -12.94
N GLN A 834 -15.56 16.73 -14.23
CA GLN A 834 -16.11 15.79 -15.21
C GLN A 834 -15.21 14.57 -15.37
N ASP A 835 -13.92 14.80 -15.57
CA ASP A 835 -12.92 13.71 -15.64
C ASP A 835 -13.00 12.84 -14.38
N GLY A 836 -13.02 13.45 -13.19
CA GLY A 836 -13.08 12.75 -11.91
C GLY A 836 -14.29 11.81 -11.76
N ARG A 837 -15.43 12.13 -12.35
CA ARG A 837 -16.61 11.25 -12.34
C ARG A 837 -16.48 10.03 -13.27
N GLU A 838 -15.67 10.16 -14.31
CA GLU A 838 -15.53 9.12 -15.35
C GLU A 838 -14.29 8.23 -15.18
N VAL A 839 -13.21 8.71 -14.55
CA VAL A 839 -11.91 8.02 -14.51
C VAL A 839 -11.98 6.58 -14.01
N ARG A 840 -12.81 6.30 -13.01
CA ARG A 840 -12.96 4.93 -12.48
C ARG A 840 -13.60 3.99 -13.52
N LYS A 841 -14.63 4.45 -14.22
CA LYS A 841 -15.29 3.65 -15.26
C LYS A 841 -14.32 3.32 -16.39
N ARG A 842 -13.41 4.24 -16.71
CA ARG A 842 -12.41 4.10 -17.76
C ARG A 842 -11.09 3.45 -17.32
N GLY A 843 -10.96 3.09 -16.04
CA GLY A 843 -9.74 2.50 -15.51
C GLY A 843 -8.54 3.46 -15.48
N ILE A 844 -8.80 4.76 -15.31
CA ILE A 844 -7.76 5.81 -15.26
C ILE A 844 -7.55 6.23 -13.81
N GLN A 845 -6.31 6.32 -13.38
CA GLN A 845 -5.90 6.93 -12.13
C GLN A 845 -5.58 8.39 -12.36
N LEU A 846 -6.37 9.29 -11.77
CA LEU A 846 -6.18 10.74 -11.87
C LEU A 846 -5.43 11.24 -10.62
N THR A 847 -4.33 11.93 -10.82
CA THR A 847 -3.57 12.55 -9.73
C THR A 847 -3.44 14.04 -9.98
N LEU A 848 -3.87 14.84 -9.02
CA LEU A 848 -3.82 16.29 -9.06
C LEU A 848 -2.93 16.80 -7.95
N ALA A 849 -1.84 17.52 -8.28
CA ALA A 849 -0.93 18.09 -7.29
C ALA A 849 -0.97 19.62 -7.30
N SER A 850 -1.01 20.20 -6.11
CA SER A 850 -1.02 21.64 -5.92
C SER A 850 -0.28 22.09 -4.68
N GLN A 851 0.12 23.35 -4.66
CA GLN A 851 0.71 24.04 -3.50
C GLN A 851 -0.36 24.60 -2.55
N SER A 852 -1.60 24.74 -3.01
CA SER A 852 -2.74 25.18 -2.20
C SER A 852 -3.86 24.13 -2.23
N HIS A 853 -4.37 23.77 -1.05
CA HIS A 853 -5.52 22.87 -0.94
C HIS A 853 -6.82 23.51 -1.43
N HIS A 854 -6.89 24.84 -1.51
CA HIS A 854 -8.02 25.60 -2.06
C HIS A 854 -8.22 25.44 -3.58
N ASP A 855 -7.19 24.94 -4.29
CA ASP A 855 -7.30 24.66 -5.72
C ASP A 855 -8.18 23.43 -6.00
N PHE A 856 -8.35 22.57 -5.01
CA PHE A 856 -9.23 21.41 -5.10
C PHE A 856 -10.67 21.82 -4.77
N SER A 857 -11.56 21.73 -5.75
CA SER A 857 -12.97 21.98 -5.48
C SER A 857 -13.54 20.97 -4.48
N LYS A 858 -14.60 21.37 -3.77
CA LYS A 858 -15.30 20.45 -2.86
C LYS A 858 -15.70 19.15 -3.58
N THR A 859 -16.17 19.25 -4.81
CA THR A 859 -16.53 18.08 -5.63
C THR A 859 -15.33 17.14 -5.83
N LEU A 860 -14.14 17.66 -6.12
CA LEU A 860 -12.93 16.84 -6.29
C LEU A 860 -12.52 16.17 -4.98
N VAL A 861 -12.60 16.89 -3.86
CA VAL A 861 -12.32 16.34 -2.52
C VAL A 861 -13.32 15.22 -2.17
N ASP A 862 -14.60 15.44 -2.47
CA ASP A 862 -15.66 14.45 -2.23
C ASP A 862 -15.49 13.18 -3.10
N LEU A 863 -14.99 13.36 -4.33
CA LEU A 863 -14.70 12.26 -5.25
C LEU A 863 -13.36 11.57 -4.97
N ALA A 864 -12.42 12.23 -4.30
CA ALA A 864 -11.08 11.68 -4.08
C ALA A 864 -11.10 10.45 -3.17
N THR A 865 -10.24 9.49 -3.51
CA THR A 865 -9.93 8.36 -2.62
C THR A 865 -8.79 8.68 -1.69
N ASN A 866 -7.73 9.27 -2.20
CA ASN A 866 -6.55 9.59 -1.40
C ASN A 866 -6.28 11.10 -1.39
N PHE A 867 -5.89 11.59 -0.23
CA PHE A 867 -5.34 12.93 -0.05
C PHE A 867 -3.96 12.80 0.60
N TRP A 868 -2.93 13.19 -0.13
CA TRP A 868 -1.53 13.12 0.28
C TRP A 868 -1.10 14.50 0.79
N VAL A 869 -0.93 14.64 2.09
CA VAL A 869 -0.43 15.87 2.70
C VAL A 869 1.05 15.71 2.98
N LEU A 870 1.89 16.32 2.15
CA LEU A 870 3.35 16.18 2.26
C LEU A 870 3.96 17.11 3.31
N LEU A 871 3.35 18.27 3.50
CA LEU A 871 3.74 19.24 4.52
C LEU A 871 2.63 20.27 4.70
N ALA A 872 2.28 20.58 5.96
CA ALA A 872 1.36 21.67 6.29
C ALA A 872 2.16 22.76 7.05
N PRO A 873 2.49 23.90 6.40
CA PRO A 873 3.54 24.81 6.85
C PRO A 873 3.19 25.60 8.12
N ASN A 874 1.92 25.83 8.41
CA ASN A 874 1.48 26.64 9.55
C ASN A 874 0.15 26.12 10.12
N LYS A 875 -0.21 26.63 11.31
CA LYS A 875 -1.41 26.21 12.04
C LYS A 875 -2.70 26.47 11.27
N SER A 876 -2.81 27.57 10.52
CA SER A 876 -4.03 27.86 9.74
C SER A 876 -4.31 26.76 8.74
N VAL A 877 -3.30 26.41 7.93
CA VAL A 877 -3.40 25.33 6.94
C VAL A 877 -3.69 23.97 7.60
N GLN A 878 -3.09 23.70 8.76
CA GLN A 878 -3.35 22.47 9.52
C GLN A 878 -4.80 22.40 9.99
N ASP A 879 -5.34 23.49 10.51
CA ASP A 879 -6.74 23.58 10.99
C ASP A 879 -7.73 23.45 9.82
N GLU A 880 -7.43 24.07 8.69
CA GLU A 880 -8.26 23.96 7.47
C GLU A 880 -8.25 22.54 6.90
N LEU A 881 -7.10 21.88 6.82
CA LEU A 881 -7.00 20.48 6.41
C LEU A 881 -7.73 19.53 7.39
N ARG A 882 -7.68 19.82 8.69
CA ARG A 882 -8.45 19.07 9.68
C ARG A 882 -9.94 19.12 9.40
N GLN A 883 -10.47 20.31 9.10
CA GLN A 883 -11.89 20.50 8.78
C GLN A 883 -12.24 19.87 7.43
N LEU A 884 -11.42 20.08 6.40
CA LEU A 884 -11.65 19.58 5.05
C LEU A 884 -11.72 18.06 4.99
N LEU A 885 -10.80 17.38 5.68
CA LEU A 885 -10.64 15.92 5.64
C LEU A 885 -11.34 15.21 6.80
N GLY A 886 -11.88 15.95 7.78
CA GLY A 886 -12.47 15.38 8.99
C GLY A 886 -11.45 14.57 9.81
N LEU A 887 -10.22 15.09 9.96
CA LEU A 887 -9.15 14.38 10.67
C LEU A 887 -9.49 14.16 12.14
N SER A 888 -9.26 12.94 12.62
CA SER A 888 -9.26 12.64 14.05
C SER A 888 -8.24 13.50 14.81
N GLN A 889 -8.38 13.64 16.12
CA GLN A 889 -7.41 14.39 16.94
C GLN A 889 -6.00 13.82 16.80
N ALA A 890 -5.89 12.49 16.70
CA ALA A 890 -4.62 11.80 16.49
C ALA A 890 -3.99 12.08 15.13
N ALA A 891 -4.77 12.00 14.06
CA ALA A 891 -4.29 12.31 12.72
C ALA A 891 -3.89 13.79 12.59
N TYR A 892 -4.63 14.69 13.24
CA TYR A 892 -4.27 16.11 13.31
C TYR A 892 -2.96 16.33 14.08
N GLN A 893 -2.77 15.64 15.21
CA GLN A 893 -1.53 15.75 15.96
C GLN A 893 -0.33 15.17 15.17
N ALA A 894 -0.51 14.03 14.50
CA ALA A 894 0.49 13.46 13.60
C ALA A 894 0.84 14.40 12.44
N LEU A 895 -0.17 15.09 11.86
CA LEU A 895 0.07 16.11 10.84
C LEU A 895 0.98 17.24 11.34
N LYS A 896 0.83 17.65 12.61
CA LYS A 896 1.63 18.72 13.22
C LYS A 896 3.05 18.29 13.59
N ASP A 897 3.18 17.09 14.15
CA ASP A 897 4.41 16.67 14.82
C ASP A 897 5.29 15.79 13.93
N ASP A 898 4.67 14.98 13.09
CA ASP A 898 5.34 13.89 12.37
C ASP A 898 5.53 14.18 10.87
N VAL A 899 4.65 15.00 10.29
CA VAL A 899 4.70 15.30 8.84
C VAL A 899 5.63 16.49 8.60
N ARG A 900 6.86 16.17 8.19
CA ARG A 900 7.96 17.14 7.98
C ARG A 900 8.37 17.29 6.51
N GLY A 901 7.73 16.55 5.60
CA GLY A 901 8.13 16.51 4.19
C GLY A 901 9.45 15.75 3.98
N ALA A 902 10.22 16.19 2.98
CA ALA A 902 11.50 15.56 2.63
C ALA A 902 12.56 15.77 3.72
N GLY A 903 13.26 14.70 4.09
CA GLY A 903 14.31 14.70 5.11
C GLY A 903 15.33 13.58 4.92
N PRO A 904 16.39 13.51 5.75
CA PRO A 904 17.49 12.55 5.61
C PRO A 904 17.05 11.07 5.67
N ASN A 905 15.94 10.82 6.37
CA ASN A 905 15.41 9.46 6.56
C ASN A 905 14.34 9.06 5.54
N GLY A 906 14.01 9.94 4.61
CA GLY A 906 12.92 9.83 3.64
C GLY A 906 11.95 11.01 3.74
N ALA A 907 10.89 11.00 2.98
CA ALA A 907 9.84 12.02 3.01
C ALA A 907 8.66 11.53 3.86
N SER A 908 8.37 12.24 4.95
CA SER A 908 7.17 11.97 5.77
C SER A 908 5.95 12.71 5.21
N PHE A 909 4.80 12.07 5.27
CA PHE A 909 3.53 12.60 4.77
C PHE A 909 2.35 11.98 5.55
N LEU A 910 1.20 12.65 5.51
CA LEU A 910 -0.07 12.09 5.97
C LEU A 910 -0.83 11.55 4.76
N LEU A 911 -1.17 10.28 4.77
CA LEU A 911 -2.10 9.69 3.81
C LEU A 911 -3.50 9.63 4.44
N TRP A 912 -4.41 10.47 3.94
CA TRP A 912 -5.84 10.29 4.18
C TRP A 912 -6.41 9.46 3.03
N SER A 913 -7.19 8.43 3.35
CA SER A 913 -7.72 7.54 2.33
C SER A 913 -9.17 7.14 2.63
N ARG A 914 -9.96 7.01 1.54
CA ARG A 914 -11.33 6.52 1.54
C ARG A 914 -11.40 5.18 0.83
N THR A 915 -11.61 4.12 1.58
CA THR A 915 -11.65 2.76 1.06
C THR A 915 -12.96 2.07 1.38
N LYS A 916 -13.16 0.87 0.87
CA LYS A 916 -14.28 0.01 1.24
C LYS A 916 -14.27 -0.39 2.73
N ARG A 917 -13.12 -0.28 3.39
CA ARG A 917 -12.94 -0.58 4.81
C ARG A 917 -13.20 0.63 5.72
N GLY A 918 -13.43 1.81 5.14
CA GLY A 918 -13.66 3.07 5.85
C GLY A 918 -12.71 4.18 5.45
N ASN A 919 -12.86 5.33 6.09
CA ASN A 919 -11.95 6.47 5.97
C ASN A 919 -10.92 6.40 7.07
N PHE A 920 -9.68 6.71 6.75
CA PHE A 920 -8.58 6.74 7.72
C PHE A 920 -7.51 7.75 7.31
N ALA A 921 -6.71 8.18 8.29
CA ALA A 921 -5.54 9.01 8.08
C ALA A 921 -4.35 8.44 8.84
N VAL A 922 -3.24 8.22 8.15
CA VAL A 922 -2.05 7.59 8.73
C VAL A 922 -0.78 8.34 8.33
N PRO A 923 0.12 8.67 9.28
CA PRO A 923 1.42 9.22 8.97
C PRO A 923 2.35 8.12 8.45
N LEU A 924 2.93 8.34 7.27
CA LEU A 924 3.80 7.40 6.58
C LEU A 924 5.10 8.07 6.14
N MET A 925 6.04 7.27 5.72
CA MET A 925 7.31 7.73 5.17
C MET A 925 7.64 7.00 3.86
N ASN A 926 7.98 7.77 2.83
CA ASN A 926 8.52 7.26 1.58
C ASN A 926 10.05 7.30 1.66
N SER A 927 10.70 6.16 1.48
CA SER A 927 12.16 6.03 1.53
C SER A 927 12.66 5.54 0.17
N LEU A 928 13.16 6.48 -0.64
CA LEU A 928 13.71 6.21 -1.96
C LEU A 928 15.23 6.01 -1.89
N GLY A 929 15.76 5.15 -2.77
CA GLY A 929 17.19 4.95 -2.91
C GLY A 929 17.91 6.12 -3.59
N PRO A 930 19.23 6.26 -3.44
CA PRO A 930 20.02 7.28 -4.11
C PRO A 930 19.85 7.31 -5.63
N ILE A 931 19.76 6.15 -6.29
CA ILE A 931 19.51 6.07 -7.75
C ILE A 931 18.17 6.73 -8.11
N GLU A 932 17.11 6.43 -7.36
CA GLU A 932 15.80 7.03 -7.57
C GLU A 932 15.81 8.53 -7.30
N LEU A 933 16.38 8.95 -6.17
CA LEU A 933 16.48 10.36 -5.81
C LEU A 933 17.20 11.17 -6.87
N TRP A 934 18.37 10.71 -7.34
CA TRP A 934 19.10 11.36 -8.42
C TRP A 934 18.31 11.41 -9.74
N THR A 935 17.57 10.36 -10.04
CA THR A 935 16.74 10.32 -11.25
C THR A 935 15.55 11.28 -11.16
N LEU A 936 14.92 11.38 -9.99
CA LEU A 936 13.68 12.11 -9.77
C LEU A 936 13.87 13.51 -9.17
N SER A 937 15.10 13.91 -8.80
CA SER A 937 15.41 15.24 -8.26
C SER A 937 15.05 16.34 -9.25
N THR A 938 14.49 17.44 -8.72
CA THR A 938 14.02 18.60 -9.52
C THR A 938 14.72 19.90 -9.15
N THR A 939 15.67 19.88 -8.20
CA THR A 939 16.43 21.08 -7.84
C THR A 939 17.32 21.56 -8.98
N VAL A 940 17.54 22.85 -9.07
CA VAL A 940 18.27 23.48 -10.18
C VAL A 940 19.72 23.00 -10.23
N GLU A 941 20.38 22.96 -9.10
CA GLU A 941 21.77 22.52 -8.93
C GLU A 941 21.95 21.04 -9.28
N ASP A 942 21.07 20.20 -8.72
CA ASP A 942 21.09 18.76 -8.98
C ASP A 942 20.86 18.46 -10.46
N ASN A 943 19.90 19.17 -11.09
CA ASN A 943 19.63 19.04 -12.52
C ASN A 943 20.84 19.43 -13.38
N PHE A 944 21.50 20.54 -13.03
CA PHE A 944 22.67 21.02 -13.78
C PHE A 944 23.81 20.00 -13.74
N VAL A 945 24.15 19.52 -12.53
CA VAL A 945 25.21 18.51 -12.36
C VAL A 945 24.83 17.21 -13.05
N ARG A 946 23.61 16.74 -12.83
CA ARG A 946 23.10 15.51 -13.44
C ARG A 946 23.18 15.54 -14.97
N GLN A 947 22.72 16.62 -15.61
CA GLN A 947 22.76 16.74 -17.07
C GLN A 947 24.19 16.81 -17.62
N SER A 948 25.09 17.50 -16.91
CA SER A 948 26.48 17.57 -17.28
C SER A 948 27.19 16.22 -17.20
N VAL A 949 26.97 15.51 -16.10
CA VAL A 949 27.46 14.12 -15.89
C VAL A 949 26.88 13.16 -16.94
N PHE A 950 25.59 13.27 -17.26
CA PHE A 950 24.96 12.42 -18.27
C PHE A 950 25.50 12.64 -19.69
N ARG A 951 25.85 13.88 -20.04
CA ARG A 951 26.54 14.17 -21.33
C ARG A 951 27.91 13.52 -21.42
N ALA A 952 28.64 13.46 -20.31
CA ALA A 952 29.99 12.91 -20.26
C ALA A 952 30.04 11.37 -20.16
N LEU A 953 29.20 10.76 -19.32
CA LEU A 953 29.26 9.32 -18.96
C LEU A 953 28.10 8.50 -19.53
N GLY A 954 27.09 9.14 -20.09
CA GLY A 954 25.77 8.51 -20.31
C GLY A 954 24.98 8.40 -19.02
N ARG A 955 23.65 8.20 -19.12
CA ARG A 955 22.75 8.26 -17.95
C ARG A 955 22.98 7.14 -16.93
N LYS A 956 23.08 5.90 -17.40
CA LYS A 956 23.26 4.75 -16.51
C LYS A 956 24.50 4.87 -15.62
N LYS A 957 25.66 5.10 -16.23
CA LYS A 957 26.92 5.27 -15.48
C LYS A 957 26.91 6.54 -14.64
N GLY A 958 26.38 7.64 -15.20
CA GLY A 958 26.28 8.90 -14.49
C GLY A 958 25.40 8.84 -13.24
N THR A 959 24.22 8.22 -13.33
CA THR A 959 23.34 8.05 -12.16
C THR A 959 23.99 7.17 -11.09
N MET A 960 24.64 6.06 -11.47
CA MET A 960 25.34 5.19 -10.53
C MET A 960 26.52 5.90 -9.86
N ALA A 961 27.26 6.73 -10.58
CA ALA A 961 28.37 7.50 -10.03
C ALA A 961 27.87 8.56 -9.03
N LEU A 962 26.82 9.30 -9.39
CA LEU A 962 26.17 10.26 -8.51
C LEU A 962 25.62 9.60 -7.24
N ALA A 963 24.91 8.49 -7.39
CA ALA A 963 24.33 7.77 -6.26
C ALA A 963 25.38 7.26 -5.26
N LYS A 964 26.56 6.79 -5.77
CA LYS A 964 27.62 6.31 -4.90
C LYS A 964 28.39 7.44 -4.21
N LEU A 965 28.64 8.54 -4.89
CA LEU A 965 29.39 9.68 -4.31
C LEU A 965 28.50 10.56 -3.42
N TYR A 966 27.25 10.69 -3.79
CA TYR A 966 26.28 11.55 -3.10
C TYR A 966 24.99 10.79 -2.80
N PRO A 967 25.01 9.89 -1.82
CA PRO A 967 23.89 8.99 -1.51
C PRO A 967 22.64 9.67 -0.97
N THR A 968 22.72 10.97 -0.62
CA THR A 968 21.56 11.77 -0.23
C THR A 968 20.63 12.11 -1.39
N GLY A 969 21.06 11.88 -2.64
CA GLY A 969 20.30 12.21 -3.85
C GLY A 969 20.31 13.70 -4.21
N SER A 970 21.13 14.50 -3.52
CA SER A 970 21.30 15.93 -3.78
C SER A 970 22.71 16.38 -3.40
N ILE A 971 23.19 17.42 -4.09
CA ILE A 971 24.45 18.09 -3.80
C ILE A 971 24.26 19.42 -3.08
N VAL A 972 23.04 19.88 -2.87
CA VAL A 972 22.77 21.22 -2.30
C VAL A 972 23.47 21.38 -0.95
N GLY A 973 23.30 20.45 -0.04
CA GLY A 973 23.98 20.48 1.26
C GLY A 973 25.51 20.41 1.17
N VAL A 974 26.03 19.70 0.15
CA VAL A 974 27.48 19.64 -0.10
C VAL A 974 28.01 20.99 -0.58
N ILE A 975 27.26 21.65 -1.47
CA ILE A 975 27.61 23.01 -1.93
C ILE A 975 27.57 23.99 -0.78
N ASP A 976 26.55 23.95 0.07
CA ASP A 976 26.43 24.83 1.23
C ASP A 976 27.59 24.65 2.19
N ASP A 977 28.01 23.40 2.46
CA ASP A 977 29.18 23.09 3.27
C ASP A 977 30.49 23.59 2.64
N MET A 978 30.62 23.45 1.31
CA MET A 978 31.80 23.95 0.57
C MET A 978 31.87 25.49 0.59
N LEU A 979 30.75 26.17 0.39
CA LEU A 979 30.64 27.63 0.47
C LEU A 979 30.94 28.14 1.89
N ALA A 980 30.45 27.43 2.93
CA ALA A 980 30.75 27.79 4.32
C ALA A 980 32.25 27.69 4.65
N ARG A 981 32.97 26.75 4.01
CA ARG A 981 34.43 26.59 4.17
C ARG A 981 35.25 27.51 3.28
N GLN A 982 34.72 27.92 2.13
CA GLN A 982 35.39 28.71 1.11
C GLN A 982 34.44 29.80 0.58
N PRO A 983 34.11 30.84 1.36
CA PRO A 983 33.10 31.85 1.01
C PRO A 983 33.40 32.64 -0.23
N ASP A 984 34.69 32.82 -0.57
CA ASP A 984 35.16 33.61 -1.70
C ASP A 984 35.13 32.86 -3.03
N ARG A 985 34.80 31.57 -3.02
CA ARG A 985 34.83 30.74 -4.22
C ARG A 985 33.49 30.80 -4.96
N PRO A 986 33.48 31.09 -6.29
CA PRO A 986 32.24 31.13 -7.06
C PRO A 986 31.51 29.77 -7.06
N LYS A 987 30.19 29.82 -6.96
CA LYS A 987 29.33 28.61 -6.93
C LYS A 987 29.51 27.72 -8.18
N ASP A 988 29.70 28.38 -9.35
CA ASP A 988 29.91 27.66 -10.62
C ASP A 988 31.20 26.84 -10.63
N ALA A 989 32.29 27.35 -10.03
CA ALA A 989 33.53 26.59 -9.88
C ALA A 989 33.40 25.38 -8.97
N LEU A 990 32.55 25.46 -7.94
CA LEU A 990 32.24 24.31 -7.05
C LEU A 990 31.41 23.25 -7.78
N LEU A 991 30.45 23.67 -8.59
CA LEU A 991 29.67 22.77 -9.43
C LEU A 991 30.54 22.01 -10.43
N GLU A 992 31.47 22.72 -11.10
CA GLU A 992 32.42 22.10 -12.04
C GLU A 992 33.37 21.12 -11.35
N GLU A 993 33.83 21.39 -10.13
CA GLU A 993 34.61 20.47 -9.32
C GLU A 993 33.85 19.19 -9.02
N ILE A 994 32.57 19.30 -8.62
CA ILE A 994 31.70 18.18 -8.37
C ILE A 994 31.51 17.35 -9.63
N ILE A 995 31.23 18.00 -10.78
CA ILE A 995 31.03 17.31 -12.07
C ILE A 995 32.31 16.57 -12.47
N THR A 996 33.47 17.19 -12.35
CA THR A 996 34.76 16.58 -12.68
C THR A 996 35.00 15.33 -11.81
N LYS A 997 34.84 15.47 -10.52
CA LYS A 997 34.98 14.37 -9.55
C LYS A 997 34.06 13.17 -9.87
N VAL A 998 32.79 13.45 -10.21
CA VAL A 998 31.82 12.42 -10.58
C VAL A 998 32.22 11.75 -11.90
N CYS A 999 32.66 12.54 -12.89
CA CYS A 999 33.07 12.01 -14.19
C CYS A 999 34.33 11.12 -14.08
N GLU A 1000 35.32 11.54 -13.30
CA GLU A 1000 36.53 10.75 -13.04
C GLU A 1000 36.17 9.42 -12.34
N PHE A 1001 35.36 9.49 -11.30
CA PHE A 1001 34.90 8.29 -10.59
C PHE A 1001 34.06 7.36 -11.49
N GLY A 1002 33.12 7.92 -12.26
CA GLY A 1002 32.23 7.15 -13.13
C GLY A 1002 32.97 6.52 -14.34
N SER A 1003 34.09 7.10 -14.79
CA SER A 1003 34.91 6.51 -15.86
C SER A 1003 35.57 5.19 -15.47
N GLN A 1004 35.70 4.93 -14.16
CA GLN A 1004 36.28 3.69 -13.62
C GLN A 1004 35.29 2.51 -13.63
N PHE A 1005 33.98 2.77 -13.84
CA PHE A 1005 33.01 1.69 -13.98
C PHE A 1005 33.16 0.99 -15.33
N ALA A 1006 33.30 -0.31 -15.32
CA ALA A 1006 33.25 -1.11 -16.53
C ALA A 1006 31.91 -0.89 -17.27
N ALA A 1007 31.92 -1.00 -18.57
CA ALA A 1007 30.77 -0.73 -19.42
C ALA A 1007 29.61 -1.71 -19.17
#